data_b0a05443da40867d365be497943ac5e9
#
_entry.id   b0a05443da40867d365be497943ac5e9
#
_cell.length_a   1.000
_cell.length_b   1.000
_cell.length_c   1.000
_cell.angle_alpha   90.00
_cell.angle_beta   90.00
_cell.angle_gamma   90.00
#
_symmetry.space_group_name_H-M   'P 1'
#
loop_
_entity.id
_entity.type
_entity.pdbx_description
1 polymer ?
#
loop_
_entity_poly.entity_id
_entity_poly.type
_entity_poly.pdbx_seq_one_letter_code
_entity_poly.pdbx_strand_id
1 'polypeptide(L)'
;MTAAPQPQPPGVHPLAWSFLLLTAALLLASLLLLVQAPEWLDGLILNPEHLRSLPEPLQADDLWRNALPPVLAIAAFGITSRWLPRRPWSTLLVSSVLLLVSLRYFAWRCTTLNTAHPFSLGCSLLQLVMELVGLLILVLQLLPKPSFDPLQRSRQADQLQGWTEGGPASVAVWIPTYNEPERMVERAILTCCNLDYPLLRITVLDDGHRPSIAALAARHGVHYLSREGNAHRKAGNLNHALNFCEEEFIAVFDCDFTPEPNFFRRTLGFFKDERVALVQTPQHYFQADFHSRNLGLDLLMPGDLDYFYHYLQLRRDQDNAVVCCGTSYVVRRQALRSIGGYVTSCLVEDFQTSTKLILQGWRVCYLNEVLSMGEVPRTFADFLDQRLRWMQGNIQIYFCGRELPIFRLGLRQLRWYLLPADLLAPLWRITYLLMPLLGLMLGFSVISAPVLEFIAYGGPFLLALYTLPNWLSGHYHHQFWMEVYETLFCFPALARMRRVLLHPFRVYGGIVTNKAVAQDRQRFNLALSWPLLLLLLAILLSMAIRYLLPAFDLLPRDRVEFDGEAVILSWNIYNAIVLCVAVLACIDQPVPAAADCFPIQQVARLDLGETCFWGITRMLSEDAVLLDLQSRPGAMPTGVGQLQLLEPGLSLPVAIKGQQGQALQLSIRSDESFDRSALLRLIYSSQHWFHAPRRLSSADALLAWLRSLWRPDPLLRRST
;
A
#
# COMPACT_ATOMS: atom_id res chain seq x y z
N MET A 1 10.28 29.97 30.99
CA MET A 1 10.07 29.42 29.65
C MET A 1 10.73 28.07 29.63
N THR A 2 9.99 27.02 29.88
CA THR A 2 10.45 25.63 29.86
C THR A 2 10.66 25.20 28.40
N ALA A 3 11.90 24.81 28.09
CA ALA A 3 12.23 24.27 26.79
C ALA A 3 11.24 23.14 26.42
N ALA A 4 10.64 23.21 25.24
CA ALA A 4 9.83 22.13 24.71
C ALA A 4 10.68 20.85 24.67
N PRO A 5 10.17 19.71 25.12
CA PRO A 5 10.91 18.46 25.06
C PRO A 5 11.26 18.16 23.61
N GLN A 6 12.55 17.92 23.35
CA GLN A 6 13.00 17.46 22.03
C GLN A 6 12.22 16.21 21.66
N PRO A 7 11.73 16.08 20.43
CA PRO A 7 11.12 14.85 19.97
C PRO A 7 12.16 13.73 20.08
N GLN A 8 11.86 12.73 20.90
CA GLN A 8 12.69 11.53 20.96
C GLN A 8 12.64 10.84 19.59
N PRO A 9 13.74 10.25 19.13
CA PRO A 9 13.73 9.48 17.87
C PRO A 9 12.63 8.42 17.94
N PRO A 10 11.96 8.11 16.81
CA PRO A 10 10.95 7.07 16.76
C PRO A 10 11.59 5.72 17.10
N GLY A 11 11.52 5.38 18.38
CA GLY A 11 11.93 4.08 18.90
C GLY A 11 10.67 3.23 19.06
N VAL A 12 10.80 1.94 18.88
CA VAL A 12 9.73 1.00 19.23
C VAL A 12 9.38 1.22 20.71
N HIS A 13 8.12 1.45 21.00
CA HIS A 13 7.66 1.71 22.37
C HIS A 13 8.14 0.60 23.31
N PRO A 14 8.61 0.89 24.54
CA PRO A 14 9.08 -0.15 25.48
C PRO A 14 8.08 -1.31 25.69
N LEU A 15 6.78 -1.00 25.69
CA LEU A 15 5.72 -2.01 25.75
C LEU A 15 5.72 -2.92 24.49
N ALA A 16 6.00 -2.39 23.31
CA ALA A 16 6.10 -3.19 22.10
C ALA A 16 7.32 -4.11 22.14
N TRP A 17 8.45 -3.63 22.65
CA TRP A 17 9.62 -4.48 22.91
C TRP A 17 9.33 -5.58 23.92
N SER A 18 8.69 -5.25 25.06
CA SER A 18 8.31 -6.24 26.06
C SER A 18 7.39 -7.30 25.49
N PHE A 19 6.42 -6.87 24.65
CA PHE A 19 5.49 -7.77 23.99
C PHE A 19 6.17 -8.68 22.95
N LEU A 20 7.06 -8.13 22.12
CA LEU A 20 7.88 -8.89 21.16
C LEU A 20 8.77 -9.90 21.86
N LEU A 21 9.48 -9.46 22.91
CA LEU A 21 10.36 -10.33 23.68
C LEU A 21 9.59 -11.47 24.37
N LEU A 22 8.43 -11.16 24.95
CA LEU A 22 7.56 -12.18 25.55
C LEU A 22 7.07 -13.18 24.50
N THR A 23 6.62 -12.69 23.35
CA THR A 23 6.16 -13.55 22.24
C THR A 23 7.31 -14.39 21.69
N ALA A 24 8.47 -13.79 21.45
CA ALA A 24 9.66 -14.50 20.99
C ALA A 24 10.13 -15.54 22.02
N ALA A 25 10.08 -15.22 23.31
CA ALA A 25 10.41 -16.16 24.39
C ALA A 25 9.43 -17.34 24.44
N LEU A 26 8.12 -17.11 24.30
CA LEU A 26 7.10 -18.15 24.26
C LEU A 26 7.24 -19.02 23.00
N LEU A 27 7.49 -18.42 21.85
CA LEU A 27 7.75 -19.15 20.59
C LEU A 27 9.03 -19.99 20.70
N LEU A 28 10.10 -19.42 21.24
CA LEU A 28 11.38 -20.12 21.46
C LEU A 28 11.22 -21.24 22.47
N ALA A 29 10.52 -21.02 23.58
CA ALA A 29 10.21 -22.05 24.56
C ALA A 29 9.38 -23.19 23.93
N SER A 30 8.37 -22.88 23.13
CA SER A 30 7.57 -23.88 22.40
C SER A 30 8.43 -24.65 21.40
N LEU A 31 9.34 -23.97 20.69
CA LEU A 31 10.29 -24.61 19.78
C LEU A 31 11.33 -25.48 20.49
N LEU A 32 11.87 -25.00 21.62
CA LEU A 32 12.81 -25.77 22.45
C LEU A 32 12.14 -27.01 23.07
N LEU A 33 10.88 -26.88 23.46
CA LEU A 33 10.10 -28.03 23.96
C LEU A 33 9.81 -29.04 22.84
N LEU A 34 9.61 -28.60 21.62
CA LEU A 34 9.56 -29.44 20.42
C LEU A 34 10.87 -30.20 20.21
N VAL A 35 12.02 -29.55 20.42
CA VAL A 35 13.36 -30.14 20.24
C VAL A 35 13.74 -31.03 21.40
N GLN A 36 13.30 -30.73 22.63
CA GLN A 36 13.60 -31.51 23.85
C GLN A 36 12.67 -32.70 24.07
N ALA A 37 11.67 -32.91 23.23
CA ALA A 37 10.81 -34.10 23.27
C ALA A 37 11.26 -35.13 22.21
N PRO A 38 12.38 -35.85 22.40
CA PRO A 38 12.93 -36.78 21.42
C PRO A 38 11.93 -37.83 20.98
N GLU A 39 11.17 -38.39 21.93
CA GLU A 39 10.15 -39.42 21.65
C GLU A 39 9.01 -38.90 20.76
N TRP A 40 8.70 -37.61 20.85
CA TRP A 40 7.69 -36.98 20.00
C TRP A 40 8.25 -36.63 18.60
N LEU A 41 9.48 -36.18 18.52
CA LEU A 41 10.21 -35.95 17.26
C LEU A 41 10.54 -37.28 16.57
N ASP A 42 10.93 -38.30 17.29
CA ASP A 42 11.18 -39.64 16.76
C ASP A 42 9.89 -40.27 16.20
N GLY A 43 8.75 -40.05 16.88
CA GLY A 43 7.43 -40.44 16.36
C GLY A 43 7.03 -39.65 15.11
N LEU A 44 7.42 -38.38 15.02
CA LEU A 44 7.04 -37.46 13.92
C LEU A 44 7.94 -37.59 12.70
N ILE A 45 9.23 -37.81 12.87
CA ILE A 45 10.25 -37.74 11.83
C ILE A 45 10.76 -39.10 11.40
N LEU A 46 10.82 -40.08 12.31
CA LEU A 46 11.59 -41.32 12.11
C LEU A 46 10.85 -42.62 12.39
N ASN A 47 9.57 -42.64 12.76
CA ASN A 47 8.87 -43.90 13.02
C ASN A 47 8.19 -44.42 11.73
N PRO A 48 8.81 -45.43 11.06
CA PRO A 48 8.25 -46.00 9.85
C PRO A 48 6.96 -46.80 10.08
N GLU A 49 6.59 -47.11 11.32
CA GLU A 49 5.35 -47.83 11.62
C GLU A 49 4.09 -46.97 11.58
N HIS A 50 4.19 -45.67 11.91
CA HIS A 50 3.08 -44.73 11.68
C HIS A 50 2.84 -44.43 10.21
N LEU A 51 3.87 -44.51 9.36
CA LEU A 51 3.76 -44.40 7.90
C LEU A 51 3.06 -45.60 7.27
N ARG A 52 3.02 -46.76 7.94
CA ARG A 52 2.42 -48.03 7.44
C ARG A 52 0.91 -48.12 7.63
N SER A 53 0.28 -47.26 8.41
CA SER A 53 -1.17 -47.25 8.65
C SER A 53 -1.98 -46.44 7.66
N LEU A 54 -1.33 -45.68 6.74
CA LEU A 54 -1.98 -44.95 5.66
C LEU A 54 -1.99 -45.82 4.39
N PRO A 55 -2.98 -45.64 3.46
CA PRO A 55 -3.00 -46.34 2.21
C PRO A 55 -1.74 -46.01 1.40
N GLU A 56 -0.80 -46.95 1.32
CA GLU A 56 0.52 -46.86 0.71
C GLU A 56 1.22 -45.50 0.85
N PRO A 57 1.81 -45.22 2.02
CA PRO A 57 2.53 -43.97 2.20
C PRO A 57 3.73 -43.96 1.25
N LEU A 58 3.93 -42.82 0.59
CA LEU A 58 5.16 -42.54 -0.11
C LEU A 58 6.34 -42.85 0.82
N GLN A 59 7.22 -43.75 0.44
CA GLN A 59 8.41 -44.02 1.22
C GLN A 59 9.24 -42.74 1.36
N ALA A 60 10.00 -42.57 2.44
CA ALA A 60 10.78 -41.37 2.68
C ALA A 60 11.67 -40.99 1.47
N ASP A 61 12.22 -41.98 0.78
CA ASP A 61 13.00 -41.77 -0.45
C ASP A 61 12.16 -41.23 -1.61
N ASP A 62 10.91 -41.63 -1.74
CA ASP A 62 10.00 -41.13 -2.77
C ASP A 62 9.50 -39.71 -2.45
N LEU A 63 9.34 -39.37 -1.17
CA LEU A 63 9.03 -38.01 -0.74
C LEU A 63 10.13 -37.02 -1.14
N TRP A 64 11.40 -37.37 -0.86
CA TRP A 64 12.53 -36.52 -1.26
C TRP A 64 12.69 -36.44 -2.78
N ARG A 65 12.52 -37.52 -3.50
CA ARG A 65 12.53 -37.53 -4.97
C ARG A 65 11.44 -36.62 -5.54
N ASN A 66 10.29 -36.57 -4.92
CA ASN A 66 9.18 -35.71 -5.36
C ASN A 66 9.32 -34.23 -4.95
N ALA A 67 9.89 -33.94 -3.77
CA ALA A 67 10.06 -32.58 -3.25
C ALA A 67 11.28 -31.87 -3.85
N LEU A 68 12.39 -32.58 -4.02
CA LEU A 68 13.68 -32.01 -4.36
C LEU A 68 13.70 -31.28 -5.72
N PRO A 69 13.15 -31.81 -6.82
CA PRO A 69 13.18 -31.12 -8.11
C PRO A 69 12.48 -29.76 -8.10
N PRO A 70 11.24 -29.61 -7.60
CA PRO A 70 10.59 -28.29 -7.54
C PRO A 70 11.29 -27.34 -6.57
N VAL A 71 11.81 -27.81 -5.43
CA VAL A 71 12.57 -26.97 -4.51
C VAL A 71 13.87 -26.48 -5.15
N LEU A 72 14.63 -27.35 -5.80
CA LEU A 72 15.86 -26.98 -6.50
C LEU A 72 15.57 -26.00 -7.65
N ALA A 73 14.50 -26.21 -8.40
CA ALA A 73 14.10 -25.30 -9.47
C ALA A 73 13.78 -23.90 -8.94
N ILE A 74 13.04 -23.79 -7.83
CA ILE A 74 12.69 -22.52 -7.22
C ILE A 74 13.93 -21.88 -6.56
N ALA A 75 14.79 -22.66 -5.92
CA ALA A 75 16.04 -22.17 -5.33
C ALA A 75 17.00 -21.66 -6.40
N ALA A 76 17.18 -22.43 -7.49
CA ALA A 76 17.95 -21.98 -8.64
C ALA A 76 17.38 -20.70 -9.26
N PHE A 77 16.06 -20.60 -9.36
CA PHE A 77 15.39 -19.37 -9.77
C PHE A 77 15.69 -18.23 -8.78
N GLY A 78 15.59 -18.44 -7.49
CA GLY A 78 15.93 -17.43 -6.48
C GLY A 78 17.34 -16.86 -6.63
N ILE A 79 18.32 -17.75 -6.92
CA ILE A 79 19.72 -17.37 -7.16
C ILE A 79 19.85 -16.61 -8.48
N THR A 80 19.24 -17.10 -9.55
CA THR A 80 19.38 -16.55 -10.92
C THR A 80 18.44 -15.37 -11.19
N SER A 81 17.43 -15.16 -10.38
CA SER A 81 16.38 -14.13 -10.59
C SER A 81 16.94 -12.71 -10.71
N ARG A 82 18.08 -12.43 -10.07
CA ARG A 82 18.75 -11.11 -10.13
C ARG A 82 19.25 -10.78 -11.54
N TRP A 83 19.64 -11.80 -12.32
CA TRP A 83 20.18 -11.66 -13.68
C TRP A 83 19.17 -12.01 -14.76
N LEU A 84 18.07 -12.66 -14.40
CA LEU A 84 17.04 -13.06 -15.35
C LEU A 84 16.22 -11.83 -15.81
N PRO A 85 16.31 -11.41 -17.09
CA PRO A 85 15.52 -10.28 -17.56
C PRO A 85 14.04 -10.65 -17.61
N ARG A 86 13.16 -9.74 -17.21
CA ARG A 86 11.71 -9.91 -17.33
C ARG A 86 11.27 -9.70 -18.78
N ARG A 87 11.36 -10.76 -19.56
CA ARG A 87 10.88 -10.83 -20.94
C ARG A 87 9.66 -11.73 -21.04
N PRO A 88 8.86 -11.67 -22.11
CA PRO A 88 7.68 -12.52 -22.27
C PRO A 88 7.95 -14.02 -22.04
N TRP A 89 9.04 -14.53 -22.55
CA TRP A 89 9.41 -15.95 -22.37
C TRP A 89 9.75 -16.31 -20.92
N SER A 90 10.48 -15.46 -20.20
CA SER A 90 10.86 -15.72 -18.81
C SER A 90 9.67 -15.55 -17.87
N THR A 91 8.79 -14.56 -18.11
CA THR A 91 7.55 -14.41 -17.35
C THR A 91 6.60 -15.58 -17.57
N LEU A 92 6.51 -16.09 -18.81
CA LEU A 92 5.73 -17.30 -19.12
C LEU A 92 6.29 -18.52 -18.39
N LEU A 93 7.61 -18.73 -18.43
CA LEU A 93 8.26 -19.84 -17.75
C LEU A 93 7.99 -19.80 -16.23
N VAL A 94 8.24 -18.67 -15.59
CA VAL A 94 8.06 -18.51 -14.14
C VAL A 94 6.60 -18.68 -13.73
N SER A 95 5.66 -18.12 -14.51
CA SER A 95 4.22 -18.31 -14.27
C SER A 95 3.80 -19.76 -14.46
N SER A 96 4.39 -20.47 -15.42
CA SER A 96 4.13 -21.91 -15.62
C SER A 96 4.64 -22.76 -14.45
N VAL A 97 5.82 -22.43 -13.91
CA VAL A 97 6.36 -23.10 -12.71
C VAL A 97 5.40 -22.87 -11.52
N LEU A 98 4.97 -21.62 -11.29
CA LEU A 98 4.02 -21.32 -10.23
C LEU A 98 2.71 -22.12 -10.40
N LEU A 99 2.17 -22.16 -11.60
CA LEU A 99 0.93 -22.90 -11.90
C LEU A 99 1.12 -24.40 -11.67
N LEU A 100 2.17 -24.99 -12.19
CA LEU A 100 2.45 -26.43 -12.07
C LEU A 100 2.62 -26.84 -10.60
N VAL A 101 3.40 -26.08 -9.82
CA VAL A 101 3.61 -26.34 -8.39
C VAL A 101 2.29 -26.17 -7.62
N SER A 102 1.48 -25.18 -7.99
CA SER A 102 0.16 -24.96 -7.41
C SER A 102 -0.80 -26.10 -7.72
N LEU A 103 -0.90 -26.54 -8.98
CA LEU A 103 -1.75 -27.67 -9.39
C LEU A 103 -1.34 -28.96 -8.67
N ARG A 104 -0.02 -29.20 -8.52
CA ARG A 104 0.51 -30.34 -7.77
C ARG A 104 0.08 -30.28 -6.29
N TYR A 105 0.19 -29.11 -5.65
CA TYR A 105 -0.27 -28.91 -4.28
C TYR A 105 -1.78 -29.18 -4.15
N PHE A 106 -2.59 -28.61 -5.02
CA PHE A 106 -4.04 -28.76 -4.95
C PHE A 106 -4.51 -30.20 -5.25
N ALA A 107 -3.85 -30.91 -6.16
CA ALA A 107 -4.14 -32.33 -6.40
C ALA A 107 -3.93 -33.15 -5.13
N TRP A 108 -2.80 -32.95 -4.46
CA TRP A 108 -2.52 -33.56 -3.15
C TRP A 108 -3.50 -33.07 -2.06
N ARG A 109 -3.79 -31.77 -2.02
CA ARG A 109 -4.68 -31.20 -1.01
C ARG A 109 -6.09 -31.77 -1.06
N CYS A 110 -6.60 -32.13 -2.24
CA CYS A 110 -7.88 -32.79 -2.41
C CYS A 110 -7.89 -34.20 -1.82
N THR A 111 -6.75 -34.89 -1.72
CA THR A 111 -6.64 -36.22 -1.12
C THR A 111 -6.46 -36.19 0.40
N THR A 112 -6.16 -35.03 0.97
CA THR A 112 -5.83 -34.86 2.39
C THR A 112 -6.94 -34.19 3.20
N LEU A 113 -8.18 -34.29 2.77
CA LEU A 113 -9.34 -33.81 3.53
C LEU A 113 -9.52 -34.64 4.81
N ASN A 114 -9.75 -33.99 5.92
CA ASN A 114 -10.03 -34.67 7.18
C ASN A 114 -11.49 -35.15 7.21
N THR A 115 -11.70 -36.43 6.98
CA THR A 115 -13.02 -37.08 6.96
C THR A 115 -13.42 -37.77 8.27
N ALA A 116 -12.57 -37.65 9.32
CA ALA A 116 -12.78 -38.37 10.59
C ALA A 116 -14.09 -37.96 11.30
N HIS A 117 -14.49 -36.69 11.15
CA HIS A 117 -15.72 -36.16 11.75
C HIS A 117 -16.36 -35.12 10.81
N PRO A 118 -17.70 -35.00 10.76
CA PRO A 118 -18.37 -34.00 9.90
C PRO A 118 -17.90 -32.56 10.11
N PHE A 119 -17.61 -32.18 11.35
CA PHE A 119 -17.07 -30.85 11.66
C PHE A 119 -15.67 -30.65 11.07
N SER A 120 -14.76 -31.64 11.25
CA SER A 120 -13.41 -31.59 10.68
C SER A 120 -13.44 -31.53 9.16
N LEU A 121 -14.35 -32.29 8.52
CA LEU A 121 -14.56 -32.25 7.07
C LEU A 121 -15.05 -30.86 6.62
N GLY A 122 -16.02 -30.27 7.34
CA GLY A 122 -16.50 -28.93 7.07
C GLY A 122 -15.40 -27.87 7.12
N CYS A 123 -14.57 -27.90 8.17
CA CYS A 123 -13.41 -27.02 8.32
C CYS A 123 -12.37 -27.24 7.20
N SER A 124 -12.09 -28.50 6.86
CA SER A 124 -11.14 -28.89 5.82
C SER A 124 -11.60 -28.42 4.42
N LEU A 125 -12.89 -28.57 4.10
CA LEU A 125 -13.49 -28.08 2.86
C LEU A 125 -13.48 -26.55 2.79
N LEU A 126 -13.83 -25.87 3.88
CA LEU A 126 -13.79 -24.41 3.95
C LEU A 126 -12.37 -23.89 3.67
N GLN A 127 -11.37 -24.49 4.33
CA GLN A 127 -9.98 -24.14 4.13
C GLN A 127 -9.55 -24.35 2.68
N LEU A 128 -9.86 -25.51 2.08
CA LEU A 128 -9.55 -25.83 0.68
C LEU A 128 -10.19 -24.83 -0.30
N VAL A 129 -11.46 -24.47 -0.06
CA VAL A 129 -12.15 -23.47 -0.91
C VAL A 129 -11.47 -22.11 -0.81
N MET A 130 -11.08 -21.68 0.40
CA MET A 130 -10.38 -20.40 0.58
C MET A 130 -9.00 -20.40 -0.08
N GLU A 131 -8.24 -21.49 0.04
CA GLU A 131 -6.96 -21.69 -0.64
C GLU A 131 -7.13 -21.62 -2.17
N LEU A 132 -8.13 -22.32 -2.72
CA LEU A 132 -8.40 -22.33 -4.16
C LEU A 132 -8.81 -20.95 -4.67
N VAL A 133 -9.65 -20.23 -3.95
CA VAL A 133 -10.08 -18.86 -4.31
C VAL A 133 -8.88 -17.93 -4.32
N GLY A 134 -8.03 -17.96 -3.28
CA GLY A 134 -6.82 -17.14 -3.21
C GLY A 134 -5.86 -17.42 -4.37
N LEU A 135 -5.64 -18.70 -4.69
CA LEU A 135 -4.82 -19.08 -5.85
C LEU A 135 -5.45 -18.61 -7.17
N LEU A 136 -6.75 -18.78 -7.34
CA LEU A 136 -7.43 -18.38 -8.58
C LEU A 136 -7.30 -16.87 -8.82
N ILE A 137 -7.46 -16.05 -7.78
CA ILE A 137 -7.23 -14.60 -7.86
C ILE A 137 -5.78 -14.30 -8.26
N LEU A 138 -4.81 -14.92 -7.59
CA LEU A 138 -3.39 -14.71 -7.87
C LEU A 138 -3.05 -15.12 -9.32
N VAL A 139 -3.50 -16.28 -9.77
CA VAL A 139 -3.26 -16.78 -11.12
C VAL A 139 -3.88 -15.83 -12.16
N LEU A 140 -5.12 -15.38 -11.96
CA LEU A 140 -5.77 -14.44 -12.88
C LEU A 140 -5.03 -13.10 -12.97
N GLN A 141 -4.46 -12.63 -11.87
CA GLN A 141 -3.66 -11.41 -11.83
C GLN A 141 -2.28 -11.58 -12.49
N LEU A 142 -1.65 -12.74 -12.32
CA LEU A 142 -0.29 -13.02 -12.78
C LEU A 142 -0.20 -13.68 -14.16
N LEU A 143 -1.30 -14.17 -14.75
CA LEU A 143 -1.30 -14.82 -16.07
C LEU A 143 -0.63 -13.92 -17.11
N PRO A 144 0.53 -14.34 -17.69
CA PRO A 144 1.27 -13.50 -18.61
C PRO A 144 0.54 -13.38 -19.94
N LYS A 145 0.63 -12.19 -20.55
CA LYS A 145 0.39 -12.03 -21.98
C LYS A 145 1.73 -11.99 -22.69
N PRO A 146 1.90 -12.69 -23.81
CA PRO A 146 3.16 -12.67 -24.57
C PRO A 146 3.62 -11.28 -25.01
N SER A 147 2.66 -10.32 -25.12
CA SER A 147 2.91 -8.93 -25.51
C SER A 147 3.08 -7.97 -24.33
N PHE A 148 3.22 -8.47 -23.10
CA PHE A 148 3.33 -7.58 -21.95
C PHE A 148 4.68 -6.86 -21.92
N ASP A 149 4.62 -5.55 -22.02
CA ASP A 149 5.75 -4.66 -21.91
C ASP A 149 5.38 -3.51 -20.96
N PRO A 150 5.97 -3.47 -19.76
CA PRO A 150 5.64 -2.45 -18.76
C PRO A 150 6.02 -1.03 -19.17
N LEU A 151 6.91 -0.86 -20.16
CA LEU A 151 7.37 0.43 -20.68
C LEU A 151 6.68 0.84 -21.98
N GLN A 152 5.74 0.04 -22.47
CA GLN A 152 5.09 0.32 -23.75
C GLN A 152 4.45 1.71 -23.81
N ARG A 153 3.70 2.07 -22.75
CA ARG A 153 3.03 3.38 -22.68
C ARG A 153 4.00 4.53 -22.52
N SER A 154 5.07 4.37 -21.75
CA SER A 154 6.10 5.41 -21.62
C SER A 154 6.79 5.69 -22.94
N ARG A 155 7.16 4.63 -23.69
CA ARG A 155 7.72 4.81 -25.04
C ARG A 155 6.72 5.44 -26.02
N GLN A 156 5.44 5.07 -25.90
CA GLN A 156 4.39 5.72 -26.71
C GLN A 156 4.26 7.19 -26.32
N ALA A 157 4.32 7.55 -25.05
CA ALA A 157 4.30 8.94 -24.59
C ALA A 157 5.50 9.74 -25.12
N ASP A 158 6.71 9.13 -25.19
CA ASP A 158 7.90 9.75 -25.81
C ASP A 158 7.66 10.09 -27.30
N GLN A 159 7.04 9.18 -28.05
CA GLN A 159 6.73 9.37 -29.47
C GLN A 159 5.63 10.39 -29.71
N LEU A 160 4.69 10.51 -28.79
CA LEU A 160 3.55 11.42 -28.88
C LEU A 160 3.78 12.78 -28.19
N GLN A 161 4.95 12.96 -27.59
CA GLN A 161 5.30 14.20 -26.91
C GLN A 161 5.24 15.38 -27.86
N GLY A 162 4.52 16.44 -27.45
CA GLY A 162 4.33 17.64 -28.28
C GLY A 162 3.31 17.48 -29.41
N TRP A 163 2.49 16.40 -29.40
CA TRP A 163 1.39 16.28 -30.36
C TRP A 163 0.40 17.43 -30.22
N THR A 164 0.22 18.18 -31.32
CA THR A 164 -0.63 19.38 -31.42
C THR A 164 -1.16 19.54 -32.83
N GLU A 165 -1.69 18.49 -33.46
CA GLU A 165 -2.36 18.62 -34.76
C GLU A 165 -3.56 19.60 -34.62
N GLY A 166 -3.49 20.75 -35.25
CA GLY A 166 -4.53 21.79 -35.14
C GLY A 166 -4.32 22.82 -34.02
N GLY A 167 -3.20 22.79 -33.30
CA GLY A 167 -2.89 23.67 -32.17
C GLY A 167 -3.10 22.98 -30.81
N PRO A 168 -2.70 23.65 -29.72
CA PRO A 168 -2.85 23.06 -28.36
C PRO A 168 -4.34 22.96 -28.01
N ALA A 169 -4.78 21.78 -27.60
CA ALA A 169 -6.14 21.55 -27.12
C ALA A 169 -6.39 22.22 -25.76
N SER A 170 -7.59 22.74 -25.53
CA SER A 170 -7.93 23.36 -24.25
C SER A 170 -8.14 22.35 -23.13
N VAL A 171 -7.60 22.63 -21.94
CA VAL A 171 -7.68 21.76 -20.78
C VAL A 171 -8.23 22.51 -19.58
N ALA A 172 -9.33 22.01 -19.01
CA ALA A 172 -9.81 22.40 -17.70
C ALA A 172 -9.06 21.61 -16.62
N VAL A 173 -8.42 22.30 -15.69
CA VAL A 173 -7.80 21.70 -14.49
C VAL A 173 -8.72 21.94 -13.31
N TRP A 174 -9.24 20.88 -12.72
CA TRP A 174 -10.16 20.94 -11.60
C TRP A 174 -9.51 20.51 -10.30
N ILE A 175 -9.66 21.34 -9.27
CA ILE A 175 -9.16 21.09 -7.91
C ILE A 175 -10.38 20.99 -6.99
N PRO A 176 -10.97 19.78 -6.81
CA PRO A 176 -12.10 19.59 -5.89
C PRO A 176 -11.64 19.71 -4.45
N THR A 177 -12.39 20.47 -3.63
CA THR A 177 -12.16 20.65 -2.20
C THR A 177 -13.47 20.76 -1.45
N TYR A 178 -13.47 20.42 -0.13
CA TYR A 178 -14.62 20.50 0.76
C TYR A 178 -14.28 21.18 2.10
N ASN A 179 -13.38 20.57 2.88
CA ASN A 179 -12.98 21.05 4.20
C ASN A 179 -11.47 21.00 4.44
N GLU A 180 -10.70 20.78 3.38
CA GLU A 180 -9.25 20.73 3.47
C GLU A 180 -8.69 22.11 3.88
N PRO A 181 -7.54 22.12 4.61
CA PRO A 181 -6.91 23.37 5.04
C PRO A 181 -6.54 24.29 3.86
N GLU A 182 -6.66 25.60 4.06
CA GLU A 182 -6.31 26.61 3.04
C GLU A 182 -4.90 26.43 2.49
N ARG A 183 -3.92 26.12 3.36
CA ARG A 183 -2.52 25.85 2.95
C ARG A 183 -2.41 24.70 1.93
N MET A 184 -3.23 23.68 2.06
CA MET A 184 -3.27 22.54 1.14
C MET A 184 -3.87 22.94 -0.20
N VAL A 185 -4.98 23.71 -0.19
CA VAL A 185 -5.60 24.23 -1.41
C VAL A 185 -4.68 25.22 -2.12
N GLU A 186 -4.00 26.09 -1.38
CA GLU A 186 -2.99 27.02 -1.95
C GLU A 186 -1.85 26.26 -2.65
N ARG A 187 -1.32 25.24 -2.01
CA ARG A 187 -0.28 24.36 -2.60
C ARG A 187 -0.77 23.74 -3.92
N ALA A 188 -1.98 23.18 -3.93
CA ALA A 188 -2.57 22.61 -5.15
C ALA A 188 -2.75 23.65 -6.27
N ILE A 189 -3.23 24.85 -5.95
CA ILE A 189 -3.35 25.93 -6.91
C ILE A 189 -1.99 26.27 -7.52
N LEU A 190 -0.98 26.53 -6.68
CA LEU A 190 0.35 26.95 -7.13
C LEU A 190 1.04 25.90 -7.99
N THR A 191 0.91 24.62 -7.63
CA THR A 191 1.49 23.52 -8.43
C THR A 191 0.74 23.32 -9.74
N CYS A 192 -0.56 23.48 -9.77
CA CYS A 192 -1.34 23.48 -11.02
C CYS A 192 -1.01 24.70 -11.91
N CYS A 193 -0.76 25.88 -11.33
CA CYS A 193 -0.30 27.05 -12.09
C CYS A 193 1.11 26.87 -12.70
N ASN A 194 1.90 25.93 -12.17
CA ASN A 194 3.25 25.61 -12.67
C ASN A 194 3.26 24.54 -13.78
N LEU A 195 2.10 24.04 -14.20
CA LEU A 195 1.99 23.10 -15.31
C LEU A 195 2.44 23.74 -16.63
N ASP A 196 3.35 23.08 -17.33
CA ASP A 196 3.92 23.54 -18.59
C ASP A 196 2.98 23.22 -19.76
N TYR A 197 1.91 24.01 -19.88
CA TYR A 197 0.95 23.90 -20.97
C TYR A 197 0.23 25.24 -21.23
N PRO A 198 0.05 25.66 -22.51
CA PRO A 198 -0.36 27.05 -22.84
C PRO A 198 -1.86 27.33 -22.65
N LEU A 199 -2.74 26.34 -22.80
CA LEU A 199 -4.20 26.53 -22.78
C LEU A 199 -4.85 25.83 -21.60
N LEU A 200 -4.59 26.34 -20.38
CA LEU A 200 -5.15 25.84 -19.13
C LEU A 200 -6.19 26.78 -18.55
N ARG A 201 -7.29 26.23 -18.10
CA ARG A 201 -8.25 26.91 -17.24
C ARG A 201 -8.31 26.19 -15.89
N ILE A 202 -7.67 26.76 -14.87
CA ILE A 202 -7.63 26.19 -13.53
C ILE A 202 -8.84 26.67 -12.75
N THR A 203 -9.57 25.73 -12.14
CA THR A 203 -10.78 26.02 -11.36
C THR A 203 -10.77 25.25 -10.05
N VAL A 204 -10.90 25.97 -8.93
CA VAL A 204 -11.14 25.39 -7.61
C VAL A 204 -12.64 25.11 -7.47
N LEU A 205 -12.99 23.85 -7.19
CA LEU A 205 -14.38 23.38 -7.03
C LEU A 205 -14.65 23.19 -5.54
N ASP A 206 -15.22 24.19 -4.88
CA ASP A 206 -15.41 24.19 -3.41
C ASP A 206 -16.84 23.84 -3.01
N ASP A 207 -17.03 22.60 -2.54
CA ASP A 207 -18.29 22.14 -1.93
C ASP A 207 -18.50 22.69 -0.51
N GLY A 208 -17.50 23.38 0.07
CA GLY A 208 -17.55 23.98 1.41
C GLY A 208 -18.08 25.40 1.44
N HIS A 209 -18.28 26.05 0.31
CA HIS A 209 -18.72 27.45 0.20
C HIS A 209 -17.87 28.44 1.00
N ARG A 210 -16.55 28.28 0.99
CA ARG A 210 -15.64 29.04 1.86
C ARG A 210 -15.19 30.35 1.23
N PRO A 211 -15.55 31.50 1.82
CA PRO A 211 -15.10 32.81 1.30
C PRO A 211 -13.58 32.95 1.28
N SER A 212 -12.88 32.32 2.21
CA SER A 212 -11.42 32.33 2.25
C SER A 212 -10.80 31.61 1.05
N ILE A 213 -11.40 30.49 0.61
CA ILE A 213 -10.94 29.77 -0.60
C ILE A 213 -11.27 30.56 -1.87
N ALA A 214 -12.41 31.25 -1.92
CA ALA A 214 -12.73 32.14 -3.02
C ALA A 214 -11.72 33.30 -3.11
N ALA A 215 -11.36 33.92 -1.99
CA ALA A 215 -10.35 34.97 -1.94
C ALA A 215 -8.96 34.45 -2.32
N LEU A 216 -8.62 33.22 -1.91
CA LEU A 216 -7.38 32.54 -2.27
C LEU A 216 -7.30 32.29 -3.79
N ALA A 217 -8.35 31.79 -4.39
CA ALA A 217 -8.44 31.56 -5.84
C ALA A 217 -8.27 32.89 -6.62
N ALA A 218 -8.94 33.94 -6.18
CA ALA A 218 -8.82 35.28 -6.76
C ALA A 218 -7.40 35.84 -6.66
N ARG A 219 -6.70 35.64 -5.51
CA ARG A 219 -5.32 36.06 -5.30
C ARG A 219 -4.36 35.44 -6.30
N HIS A 220 -4.57 34.17 -6.63
CA HIS A 220 -3.72 33.43 -7.59
C HIS A 220 -4.24 33.48 -9.03
N GLY A 221 -5.30 34.26 -9.33
CA GLY A 221 -5.83 34.42 -10.67
C GLY A 221 -6.48 33.16 -11.27
N VAL A 222 -6.97 32.23 -10.40
CA VAL A 222 -7.67 31.00 -10.82
C VAL A 222 -9.18 31.13 -10.59
N HIS A 223 -9.95 30.37 -11.39
CA HIS A 223 -11.40 30.37 -11.25
C HIS A 223 -11.86 29.68 -9.95
N TYR A 224 -12.95 30.15 -9.40
CA TYR A 224 -13.63 29.56 -8.26
C TYR A 224 -15.06 29.18 -8.64
N LEU A 225 -15.47 27.97 -8.32
CA LEU A 225 -16.81 27.49 -8.54
C LEU A 225 -17.30 26.78 -7.26
N SER A 226 -18.46 27.19 -6.78
CA SER A 226 -19.17 26.53 -5.69
C SER A 226 -20.61 26.24 -6.10
N ARG A 227 -21.27 25.37 -5.38
CA ARG A 227 -22.67 24.98 -5.62
C ARG A 227 -23.43 24.88 -4.31
N GLU A 228 -24.72 25.06 -4.34
CA GLU A 228 -25.58 24.86 -3.16
C GLU A 228 -25.64 23.38 -2.77
N GLY A 229 -25.40 23.09 -1.49
CA GLY A 229 -25.34 21.74 -0.94
C GLY A 229 -24.15 20.92 -1.45
N ASN A 230 -24.07 19.66 -0.98
CA ASN A 230 -23.01 18.72 -1.40
C ASN A 230 -23.58 17.36 -1.84
N ALA A 231 -24.75 17.36 -2.51
CA ALA A 231 -25.36 16.13 -3.02
C ALA A 231 -24.38 15.36 -3.92
N HIS A 232 -24.27 14.05 -3.70
CA HIS A 232 -23.32 13.18 -4.39
C HIS A 232 -21.85 13.56 -4.22
N ARG A 233 -21.50 14.44 -3.26
CA ARG A 233 -20.12 14.76 -2.87
C ARG A 233 -19.25 15.14 -4.07
N LYS A 234 -18.02 14.60 -4.16
CA LYS A 234 -17.06 14.88 -5.24
C LYS A 234 -17.66 14.63 -6.63
N ALA A 235 -18.36 13.50 -6.85
CA ALA A 235 -19.01 13.23 -8.14
C ALA A 235 -20.03 14.32 -8.52
N GLY A 236 -20.84 14.75 -7.56
CA GLY A 236 -21.79 15.85 -7.78
C GLY A 236 -21.12 17.18 -8.05
N ASN A 237 -19.99 17.47 -7.38
CA ASN A 237 -19.20 18.67 -7.61
C ASN A 237 -18.57 18.67 -9.02
N LEU A 238 -17.98 17.57 -9.43
CA LEU A 238 -17.42 17.40 -10.78
C LEU A 238 -18.50 17.47 -11.85
N ASN A 239 -19.68 16.89 -11.63
CA ASN A 239 -20.82 17.00 -12.55
C ASN A 239 -21.38 18.43 -12.63
N HIS A 240 -21.39 19.17 -11.53
CA HIS A 240 -21.74 20.57 -11.54
C HIS A 240 -20.76 21.38 -12.42
N ALA A 241 -19.46 21.19 -12.23
CA ALA A 241 -18.43 21.82 -13.03
C ALA A 241 -18.50 21.45 -14.53
N LEU A 242 -18.91 20.22 -14.84
CA LEU A 242 -19.04 19.74 -16.22
C LEU A 242 -20.09 20.56 -17.02
N ASN A 243 -21.10 21.15 -16.39
CA ASN A 243 -22.09 21.98 -17.03
C ASN A 243 -21.54 23.33 -17.52
N PHE A 244 -20.44 23.80 -16.89
CA PHE A 244 -19.78 25.07 -17.22
C PHE A 244 -18.46 24.88 -17.98
N CYS A 245 -18.09 23.63 -18.29
CA CYS A 245 -16.84 23.29 -18.96
C CYS A 245 -17.02 23.36 -20.48
N GLU A 246 -16.18 24.16 -21.12
CA GLU A 246 -16.11 24.30 -22.60
C GLU A 246 -14.86 23.62 -23.16
N GLU A 247 -13.85 23.41 -22.34
CA GLU A 247 -12.55 22.85 -22.70
C GLU A 247 -12.71 21.42 -23.25
N GLU A 248 -11.79 21.00 -24.11
CA GLU A 248 -11.83 19.69 -24.76
C GLU A 248 -11.51 18.57 -23.78
N PHE A 249 -10.54 18.79 -22.89
CA PHE A 249 -10.10 17.85 -21.89
C PHE A 249 -10.29 18.40 -20.49
N ILE A 250 -10.42 17.48 -19.53
CA ILE A 250 -10.56 17.79 -18.12
C ILE A 250 -9.50 16.99 -17.39
N ALA A 251 -8.66 17.66 -16.60
CA ALA A 251 -7.74 17.03 -15.67
C ALA A 251 -8.22 17.26 -14.23
N VAL A 252 -8.13 16.24 -13.37
CA VAL A 252 -8.56 16.35 -11.98
C VAL A 252 -7.38 16.04 -11.08
N PHE A 253 -7.09 16.96 -10.16
CA PHE A 253 -6.13 16.80 -9.09
C PHE A 253 -6.82 17.11 -7.77
N ASP A 254 -6.86 16.14 -6.86
CA ASP A 254 -7.31 16.38 -5.49
C ASP A 254 -6.40 17.41 -4.83
N CYS A 255 -6.90 18.21 -3.92
CA CYS A 255 -6.14 19.32 -3.33
C CYS A 255 -4.92 18.88 -2.51
N ASP A 256 -4.80 17.59 -2.19
CA ASP A 256 -3.64 16.99 -1.57
C ASP A 256 -2.64 16.39 -2.58
N PHE A 257 -2.88 16.52 -3.89
CA PHE A 257 -2.00 16.09 -4.96
C PHE A 257 -1.38 17.27 -5.70
N THR A 258 -0.10 17.16 -6.01
CA THR A 258 0.69 18.14 -6.73
C THR A 258 1.20 17.52 -8.02
N PRO A 259 0.77 18.03 -9.20
CA PRO A 259 1.24 17.54 -10.49
C PRO A 259 2.65 18.05 -10.83
N GLU A 260 3.39 17.24 -11.61
CA GLU A 260 4.62 17.69 -12.26
C GLU A 260 4.35 18.64 -13.44
N PRO A 261 5.27 19.58 -13.72
CA PRO A 261 5.12 20.52 -14.82
C PRO A 261 4.88 19.87 -16.18
N ASN A 262 5.49 18.70 -16.43
CA ASN A 262 5.42 17.99 -17.70
C ASN A 262 4.18 17.07 -17.85
N PHE A 263 3.25 17.07 -16.89
CA PHE A 263 2.10 16.16 -16.85
C PHE A 263 1.34 16.09 -18.16
N PHE A 264 1.00 17.23 -18.76
CA PHE A 264 0.24 17.27 -20.02
C PHE A 264 1.08 16.87 -21.24
N ARG A 265 2.36 17.14 -21.25
CA ARG A 265 3.27 16.66 -22.31
C ARG A 265 3.30 15.14 -22.39
N ARG A 266 3.15 14.47 -21.22
CA ARG A 266 3.15 13.00 -21.12
C ARG A 266 1.81 12.36 -21.40
N THR A 267 0.70 13.05 -21.13
CA THR A 267 -0.64 12.44 -21.12
C THR A 267 -1.49 12.78 -22.36
N LEU A 268 -1.44 14.02 -22.86
CA LEU A 268 -2.38 14.46 -23.92
C LEU A 268 -2.18 13.75 -25.26
N GLY A 269 -0.96 13.34 -25.60
CA GLY A 269 -0.69 12.66 -26.85
C GLY A 269 -1.50 11.37 -27.08
N PHE A 270 -1.92 10.70 -26.01
CA PHE A 270 -2.75 9.49 -26.12
C PHE A 270 -4.12 9.75 -26.74
N PHE A 271 -4.65 10.98 -26.63
CA PHE A 271 -5.95 11.38 -27.16
C PHE A 271 -5.96 11.58 -28.68
N LYS A 272 -4.81 11.43 -29.36
CA LYS A 272 -4.75 11.29 -30.82
C LYS A 272 -5.59 10.10 -31.30
N ASP A 273 -5.68 9.01 -30.52
CA ASP A 273 -6.72 7.98 -30.71
C ASP A 273 -8.05 8.53 -30.17
N GLU A 274 -8.99 8.83 -31.07
CA GLU A 274 -10.30 9.39 -30.71
C GLU A 274 -11.12 8.48 -29.79
N ARG A 275 -10.79 7.18 -29.75
CA ARG A 275 -11.45 6.22 -28.85
C ARG A 275 -10.94 6.31 -27.41
N VAL A 276 -9.84 7.02 -27.16
CA VAL A 276 -9.32 7.21 -25.79
C VAL A 276 -10.18 8.23 -25.07
N ALA A 277 -10.87 7.77 -24.03
CA ALA A 277 -11.68 8.59 -23.15
C ALA A 277 -10.88 9.15 -21.97
N LEU A 278 -9.97 8.35 -21.40
CA LEU A 278 -9.30 8.68 -20.15
C LEU A 278 -7.87 8.13 -20.13
N VAL A 279 -6.94 8.92 -19.59
CA VAL A 279 -5.57 8.52 -19.28
C VAL A 279 -5.34 8.71 -17.79
N GLN A 280 -5.07 7.61 -17.08
CA GLN A 280 -4.75 7.59 -15.65
C GLN A 280 -3.25 7.43 -15.44
N THR A 281 -2.69 8.14 -14.47
CA THR A 281 -1.31 7.94 -13.97
C THR A 281 -1.32 7.39 -12.54
N PRO A 282 -0.24 6.79 -12.03
CA PRO A 282 -0.20 6.29 -10.67
C PRO A 282 -0.37 7.42 -9.65
N GLN A 283 -1.03 7.12 -8.53
CA GLN A 283 -0.91 7.94 -7.34
C GLN A 283 0.38 7.54 -6.64
N HIS A 284 1.23 8.49 -6.38
CA HIS A 284 2.43 8.32 -5.58
C HIS A 284 2.38 9.30 -4.40
N TYR A 285 3.12 9.01 -3.33
CA TYR A 285 2.96 9.74 -2.08
C TYR A 285 4.28 10.28 -1.57
N PHE A 286 4.23 11.47 -0.95
CA PHE A 286 5.40 12.10 -0.34
C PHE A 286 5.91 11.32 0.86
N GLN A 287 5.00 10.77 1.66
CA GLN A 287 5.30 10.08 2.89
C GLN A 287 5.16 8.57 2.70
N ALA A 288 5.84 7.81 3.55
CA ALA A 288 5.59 6.38 3.66
C ALA A 288 4.22 6.11 4.29
N ASP A 289 3.63 4.97 3.92
CA ASP A 289 2.39 4.51 4.52
C ASP A 289 2.52 4.34 6.04
N PHE A 290 1.39 4.44 6.74
CA PHE A 290 1.35 4.37 8.20
C PHE A 290 2.07 3.12 8.74
N HIS A 291 1.87 1.95 8.12
CA HIS A 291 2.46 0.70 8.59
C HIS A 291 3.98 0.67 8.43
N SER A 292 4.51 1.13 7.30
CA SER A 292 5.96 1.26 7.09
C SER A 292 6.57 2.21 8.11
N ARG A 293 5.94 3.36 8.33
CA ARG A 293 6.37 4.35 9.33
C ARG A 293 6.27 3.79 10.74
N ASN A 294 5.13 3.18 11.12
CA ASN A 294 4.93 2.65 12.46
C ASN A 294 5.91 1.52 12.81
N LEU A 295 6.41 0.81 11.79
CA LEU A 295 7.42 -0.24 11.92
C LEU A 295 8.86 0.25 11.70
N GLY A 296 9.07 1.55 11.40
CA GLY A 296 10.41 2.09 11.13
C GLY A 296 11.01 1.62 9.80
N LEU A 297 10.17 1.31 8.81
CA LEU A 297 10.55 0.78 7.50
C LEU A 297 10.32 1.78 6.35
N ASP A 298 10.15 3.07 6.66
CA ASP A 298 9.79 4.15 5.74
C ASP A 298 10.66 4.19 4.47
N LEU A 299 11.94 3.89 4.61
CA LEU A 299 12.90 3.92 3.52
C LEU A 299 13.08 2.56 2.82
N LEU A 300 12.47 1.52 3.31
CA LEU A 300 12.75 0.14 2.90
C LEU A 300 11.57 -0.53 2.20
N MET A 301 10.33 -0.24 2.66
CA MET A 301 9.14 -0.90 2.13
C MET A 301 8.53 -0.13 0.96
N PRO A 302 8.05 -0.82 -0.08
CA PRO A 302 7.14 -0.22 -1.06
C PRO A 302 5.82 0.16 -0.38
N GLY A 303 5.12 1.12 -0.96
CA GLY A 303 3.78 1.49 -0.54
C GLY A 303 2.79 0.32 -0.72
N ASP A 304 1.74 0.30 0.09
CA ASP A 304 0.70 -0.74 0.02
C ASP A 304 -0.03 -0.77 -1.34
N LEU A 305 -0.13 0.38 -2.02
CA LEU A 305 -0.73 0.51 -3.34
C LEU A 305 0.25 0.34 -4.52
N ASP A 306 1.55 0.21 -4.26
CA ASP A 306 2.55 0.10 -5.33
C ASP A 306 2.30 -1.13 -6.22
N TYR A 307 1.87 -2.25 -5.64
CA TYR A 307 1.47 -3.43 -6.40
C TYR A 307 0.28 -3.13 -7.33
N PHE A 308 -0.73 -2.39 -6.84
CA PHE A 308 -1.88 -1.99 -7.63
C PHE A 308 -1.48 -1.04 -8.77
N TYR A 309 -0.75 0.04 -8.47
CA TYR A 309 -0.40 1.05 -9.47
C TYR A 309 0.67 0.57 -10.44
N HIS A 310 1.76 -0.02 -9.95
CA HIS A 310 2.92 -0.33 -10.80
C HIS A 310 2.88 -1.73 -11.44
N TYR A 311 1.86 -2.55 -11.10
CA TYR A 311 1.67 -3.84 -11.74
C TYR A 311 0.23 -4.12 -12.19
N LEU A 312 -0.76 -4.08 -11.30
CA LEU A 312 -2.12 -4.48 -11.67
C LEU A 312 -2.75 -3.54 -12.70
N GLN A 313 -2.61 -2.23 -12.58
CA GLN A 313 -3.12 -1.25 -13.55
C GLN A 313 -2.47 -1.43 -14.93
N LEU A 314 -1.17 -1.73 -14.98
CA LEU A 314 -0.49 -2.07 -16.25
C LEU A 314 -1.10 -3.31 -16.91
N ARG A 315 -1.45 -4.31 -16.11
CA ARG A 315 -2.10 -5.53 -16.61
C ARG A 315 -3.52 -5.25 -17.08
N ARG A 316 -4.25 -4.40 -16.36
CA ARG A 316 -5.58 -3.93 -16.73
C ARG A 316 -5.58 -3.12 -18.03
N ASP A 317 -4.55 -2.32 -18.28
CA ASP A 317 -4.40 -1.54 -19.53
C ASP A 317 -4.38 -2.43 -20.77
N GLN A 318 -3.73 -3.59 -20.69
CA GLN A 318 -3.71 -4.55 -21.79
C GLN A 318 -5.08 -5.12 -22.14
N ASP A 319 -6.00 -5.15 -21.19
CA ASP A 319 -7.34 -5.69 -21.34
C ASP A 319 -8.40 -4.61 -21.54
N ASN A 320 -8.02 -3.33 -21.60
CA ASN A 320 -8.92 -2.18 -21.52
C ASN A 320 -9.84 -2.27 -20.29
N ALA A 321 -9.26 -2.51 -19.14
CA ALA A 321 -9.95 -2.64 -17.84
C ALA A 321 -9.32 -1.72 -16.77
N VAL A 322 -8.65 -0.65 -17.18
CA VAL A 322 -8.03 0.34 -16.31
C VAL A 322 -9.08 1.00 -15.44
N VAL A 323 -8.73 1.19 -14.19
CA VAL A 323 -9.58 1.87 -13.19
C VAL A 323 -9.10 3.30 -13.03
N CYS A 324 -10.02 4.26 -13.10
CA CYS A 324 -9.78 5.63 -12.66
C CYS A 324 -9.69 5.67 -11.13
N CYS A 325 -8.72 6.40 -10.61
CA CYS A 325 -8.40 6.44 -9.18
C CYS A 325 -8.73 7.79 -8.52
N GLY A 326 -9.56 8.60 -9.16
CA GLY A 326 -10.10 9.84 -8.60
C GLY A 326 -9.24 11.08 -8.76
N THR A 327 -7.92 10.93 -8.93
CA THR A 327 -6.99 12.04 -9.11
C THR A 327 -5.93 11.70 -10.14
N SER A 328 -5.18 12.70 -10.62
CA SER A 328 -4.03 12.50 -11.52
C SER A 328 -4.41 11.79 -12.83
N TYR A 329 -5.50 12.23 -13.42
CA TYR A 329 -5.98 11.74 -14.72
C TYR A 329 -6.44 12.86 -15.62
N VAL A 330 -6.44 12.57 -16.93
CA VAL A 330 -7.06 13.42 -17.96
C VAL A 330 -8.21 12.66 -18.59
N VAL A 331 -9.34 13.31 -18.82
CA VAL A 331 -10.50 12.72 -19.47
C VAL A 331 -11.03 13.62 -20.58
N ARG A 332 -11.47 13.01 -21.69
CA ARG A 332 -12.12 13.70 -22.79
C ARG A 332 -13.53 14.11 -22.37
N ARG A 333 -13.86 15.40 -22.41
CA ARG A 333 -15.16 15.94 -22.02
C ARG A 333 -16.32 15.27 -22.78
N GLN A 334 -16.15 15.06 -24.11
CA GLN A 334 -17.15 14.38 -24.94
C GLN A 334 -17.45 12.96 -24.44
N ALA A 335 -16.42 12.22 -24.02
CA ALA A 335 -16.60 10.88 -23.47
C ALA A 335 -17.40 10.88 -22.16
N LEU A 336 -17.10 11.83 -21.25
CA LEU A 336 -17.91 12.01 -20.03
C LEU A 336 -19.37 12.36 -20.35
N ARG A 337 -19.60 13.29 -21.26
CA ARG A 337 -20.97 13.65 -21.67
C ARG A 337 -21.71 12.50 -22.30
N SER A 338 -21.06 11.63 -23.08
CA SER A 338 -21.67 10.47 -23.70
C SER A 338 -22.23 9.44 -22.72
N ILE A 339 -21.67 9.39 -21.50
CA ILE A 339 -22.14 8.50 -20.43
C ILE A 339 -23.03 9.20 -19.39
N GLY A 340 -23.34 10.49 -19.58
CA GLY A 340 -24.15 11.29 -18.66
C GLY A 340 -23.37 11.88 -17.46
N GLY A 341 -22.05 12.03 -17.57
CA GLY A 341 -21.18 12.55 -16.53
C GLY A 341 -20.60 11.49 -15.59
N TYR A 342 -20.05 11.95 -14.46
CA TYR A 342 -19.53 11.05 -13.41
C TYR A 342 -20.65 10.27 -12.74
N VAL A 343 -20.40 9.00 -12.44
CA VAL A 343 -21.36 8.13 -11.75
C VAL A 343 -21.58 8.63 -10.33
N THR A 344 -22.84 8.74 -9.92
CA THR A 344 -23.22 9.30 -8.60
C THR A 344 -23.87 8.27 -7.67
N SER A 345 -24.13 7.06 -8.16
CA SER A 345 -24.85 6.01 -7.43
C SER A 345 -24.03 5.29 -6.36
N CYS A 346 -22.72 5.46 -6.37
CA CYS A 346 -21.80 4.70 -5.52
C CYS A 346 -20.71 5.59 -4.89
N LEU A 347 -19.96 5.02 -3.92
CA LEU A 347 -18.94 5.76 -3.16
C LEU A 347 -17.61 5.96 -3.90
N VAL A 348 -17.30 5.11 -4.88
CA VAL A 348 -16.09 5.20 -5.72
C VAL A 348 -16.53 5.54 -7.15
N GLU A 349 -16.90 6.80 -7.31
CA GLU A 349 -17.42 7.36 -8.56
C GLU A 349 -16.45 7.25 -9.71
N ASP A 350 -15.16 7.37 -9.42
CA ASP A 350 -14.03 7.32 -10.33
C ASP A 350 -13.88 5.93 -10.98
N PHE A 351 -13.77 4.90 -10.14
CA PHE A 351 -13.72 3.51 -10.56
C PHE A 351 -14.93 3.17 -11.47
N GLN A 352 -16.10 3.58 -11.06
CA GLN A 352 -17.33 3.25 -11.79
C GLN A 352 -17.52 4.08 -13.05
N THR A 353 -17.06 5.33 -13.07
CA THR A 353 -17.04 6.18 -14.26
C THR A 353 -16.15 5.55 -15.33
N SER A 354 -14.95 5.10 -14.98
CA SER A 354 -14.08 4.38 -15.92
C SER A 354 -14.69 3.08 -16.42
N THR A 355 -15.35 2.32 -15.55
CA THR A 355 -16.05 1.10 -15.94
C THR A 355 -17.22 1.39 -16.91
N LYS A 356 -17.99 2.46 -16.67
CA LYS A 356 -19.08 2.89 -17.55
C LYS A 356 -18.57 3.34 -18.91
N LEU A 357 -17.44 4.06 -18.97
CA LEU A 357 -16.77 4.40 -20.22
C LEU A 357 -16.39 3.17 -21.03
N ILE A 358 -15.79 2.17 -20.38
CA ILE A 358 -15.40 0.90 -21.02
C ILE A 358 -16.62 0.15 -21.55
N LEU A 359 -17.72 0.09 -20.79
CA LEU A 359 -18.98 -0.52 -21.20
C LEU A 359 -19.60 0.15 -22.44
N GLN A 360 -19.36 1.44 -22.66
CA GLN A 360 -19.78 2.19 -23.85
C GLN A 360 -18.79 2.08 -25.01
N GLY A 361 -17.76 1.26 -24.89
CA GLY A 361 -16.77 1.02 -25.96
C GLY A 361 -15.58 1.97 -25.98
N TRP A 362 -15.50 2.90 -25.03
CA TRP A 362 -14.35 3.77 -24.89
C TRP A 362 -13.10 3.02 -24.41
N ARG A 363 -11.95 3.58 -24.70
CA ARG A 363 -10.66 3.10 -24.22
C ARG A 363 -10.19 3.94 -23.02
N VAL A 364 -9.75 3.24 -21.95
CA VAL A 364 -9.11 3.86 -20.80
C VAL A 364 -7.66 3.39 -20.78
N CYS A 365 -6.71 4.34 -20.78
CA CYS A 365 -5.27 4.08 -20.84
C CYS A 365 -4.61 4.30 -19.47
N TYR A 366 -3.55 3.56 -19.22
CA TYR A 366 -2.73 3.72 -18.01
C TYR A 366 -1.29 4.04 -18.37
N LEU A 367 -0.81 5.21 -17.97
CA LEU A 367 0.59 5.61 -18.10
C LEU A 367 1.30 5.44 -16.75
N ASN A 368 2.16 4.44 -16.65
CA ASN A 368 2.89 4.12 -15.40
C ASN A 368 4.10 5.06 -15.22
N GLU A 369 3.85 6.34 -15.12
CA GLU A 369 4.83 7.36 -14.78
C GLU A 369 4.33 8.16 -13.59
N VAL A 370 5.18 8.37 -12.59
CA VAL A 370 4.86 9.20 -11.43
C VAL A 370 4.91 10.65 -11.88
N LEU A 371 3.75 11.21 -12.22
CA LEU A 371 3.58 12.58 -12.71
C LEU A 371 2.81 13.46 -11.73
N SER A 372 2.51 12.94 -10.56
CA SER A 372 1.93 13.68 -9.44
C SER A 372 2.22 12.97 -8.12
N MET A 373 2.26 13.72 -7.05
CA MET A 373 2.46 13.18 -5.71
C MET A 373 1.47 13.78 -4.73
N GLY A 374 1.05 12.97 -3.75
CA GLY A 374 0.04 13.35 -2.78
C GLY A 374 0.39 12.95 -1.35
N GLU A 375 -0.55 13.18 -0.44
CA GLU A 375 -0.41 12.83 0.98
C GLU A 375 -1.13 11.52 1.30
N VAL A 376 -0.50 10.69 2.17
CA VAL A 376 -1.14 9.51 2.75
C VAL A 376 -1.90 9.87 4.03
N PRO A 377 -2.88 9.05 4.45
CA PRO A 377 -3.43 9.13 5.80
C PRO A 377 -2.33 8.97 6.86
N ARG A 378 -2.33 9.85 7.86
CA ARG A 378 -1.23 9.90 8.84
C ARG A 378 -1.39 8.92 9.99
N THR A 379 -2.62 8.47 10.28
CA THR A 379 -2.93 7.54 11.36
C THR A 379 -3.51 6.23 10.84
N PHE A 380 -3.38 5.16 11.64
CA PHE A 380 -4.00 3.88 11.34
C PHE A 380 -5.53 3.99 11.20
N ALA A 381 -6.18 4.80 12.03
CA ALA A 381 -7.62 4.99 11.99
C ALA A 381 -8.09 5.64 10.68
N ASP A 382 -7.44 6.73 10.25
CA ASP A 382 -7.77 7.44 9.00
C ASP A 382 -7.52 6.56 7.77
N PHE A 383 -6.42 5.82 7.79
CA PHE A 383 -6.09 4.85 6.76
C PHE A 383 -7.16 3.75 6.65
N LEU A 384 -7.54 3.16 7.79
CA LEU A 384 -8.56 2.10 7.83
C LEU A 384 -9.91 2.61 7.30
N ASP A 385 -10.35 3.81 7.71
CA ASP A 385 -11.58 4.41 7.22
C ASP A 385 -11.55 4.65 5.69
N GLN A 386 -10.42 5.07 5.15
CA GLN A 386 -10.23 5.25 3.72
C GLN A 386 -10.38 3.90 2.99
N ARG A 387 -9.69 2.85 3.44
CA ARG A 387 -9.73 1.52 2.82
C ARG A 387 -11.09 0.86 2.92
N LEU A 388 -11.76 0.98 4.06
CA LEU A 388 -13.12 0.46 4.24
C LEU A 388 -14.14 1.17 3.33
N ARG A 389 -13.95 2.45 3.06
CA ARG A 389 -14.77 3.21 2.10
C ARG A 389 -14.55 2.71 0.67
N TRP A 390 -13.30 2.49 0.25
CA TRP A 390 -12.98 1.93 -1.06
C TRP A 390 -13.53 0.52 -1.22
N MET A 391 -13.32 -0.35 -0.23
CA MET A 391 -13.91 -1.69 -0.21
C MET A 391 -15.43 -1.66 -0.40
N GLN A 392 -16.12 -0.78 0.34
CA GLN A 392 -17.56 -0.62 0.20
C GLN A 392 -17.95 -0.23 -1.23
N GLY A 393 -17.26 0.77 -1.81
CA GLY A 393 -17.53 1.22 -3.17
C GLY A 393 -17.25 0.14 -4.22
N ASN A 394 -16.19 -0.64 -4.05
CA ASN A 394 -15.88 -1.77 -4.92
C ASN A 394 -16.95 -2.87 -4.84
N ILE A 395 -17.49 -3.14 -3.65
CA ILE A 395 -18.60 -4.10 -3.47
C ILE A 395 -19.88 -3.57 -4.12
N GLN A 396 -20.16 -2.26 -4.03
CA GLN A 396 -21.36 -1.66 -4.61
C GLN A 396 -21.52 -1.91 -6.12
N ILE A 397 -20.40 -2.07 -6.85
CA ILE A 397 -20.45 -2.31 -8.30
C ILE A 397 -21.30 -3.53 -8.68
N TYR A 398 -21.34 -4.56 -7.81
CA TYR A 398 -22.13 -5.77 -8.05
C TYR A 398 -23.63 -5.56 -7.83
N PHE A 399 -24.01 -4.46 -7.17
CA PHE A 399 -25.42 -4.09 -6.93
C PHE A 399 -25.93 -3.03 -7.90
N CYS A 400 -25.05 -2.43 -8.73
CA CYS A 400 -25.39 -1.40 -9.72
C CYS A 400 -25.77 -1.96 -11.09
N GLY A 401 -26.31 -3.18 -11.15
CA GLY A 401 -26.46 -3.96 -12.38
C GLY A 401 -27.20 -3.30 -13.54
N ARG A 402 -28.10 -2.33 -13.31
CA ARG A 402 -28.76 -1.57 -14.38
C ARG A 402 -27.87 -0.50 -14.97
N GLU A 403 -27.12 0.21 -14.13
CA GLU A 403 -26.23 1.30 -14.53
C GLU A 403 -24.88 0.76 -15.01
N LEU A 404 -24.37 -0.30 -14.37
CA LEU A 404 -23.07 -0.93 -14.64
C LEU A 404 -23.24 -2.43 -14.93
N PRO A 405 -23.73 -2.80 -16.11
CA PRO A 405 -23.93 -4.21 -16.47
C PRO A 405 -22.59 -4.90 -16.79
N ILE A 406 -21.74 -5.10 -15.76
CA ILE A 406 -20.36 -5.63 -15.91
C ILE A 406 -20.30 -6.98 -16.64
N PHE A 407 -21.35 -7.80 -16.56
CA PHE A 407 -21.44 -9.08 -17.30
C PHE A 407 -21.56 -8.92 -18.82
N ARG A 408 -21.73 -7.70 -19.34
CA ARG A 408 -21.61 -7.38 -20.77
C ARG A 408 -20.19 -7.14 -21.24
N LEU A 409 -19.24 -7.02 -20.31
CA LEU A 409 -17.81 -6.91 -20.62
C LEU A 409 -17.32 -8.20 -21.28
N GLY A 410 -16.36 -8.07 -22.19
CA GLY A 410 -15.67 -9.23 -22.77
C GLY A 410 -14.92 -10.04 -21.69
N LEU A 411 -14.72 -11.34 -21.90
CA LEU A 411 -14.08 -12.25 -20.92
C LEU A 411 -12.75 -11.73 -20.38
N ARG A 412 -11.95 -11.06 -21.24
CA ARG A 412 -10.65 -10.47 -20.82
C ARG A 412 -10.82 -9.35 -19.82
N GLN A 413 -11.85 -8.53 -19.98
CA GLN A 413 -12.17 -7.44 -19.07
C GLN A 413 -12.87 -7.99 -17.84
N LEU A 414 -13.84 -8.90 -18.04
CA LEU A 414 -14.68 -9.46 -16.98
C LEU A 414 -13.86 -10.17 -15.90
N ARG A 415 -12.71 -10.82 -16.25
CA ARG A 415 -11.83 -11.47 -15.27
C ARG A 415 -11.38 -10.55 -14.11
N TRP A 416 -11.30 -9.24 -14.37
CA TRP A 416 -10.89 -8.25 -13.37
C TRP A 416 -12.00 -7.85 -12.40
N TYR A 417 -13.24 -8.30 -12.68
CA TYR A 417 -14.45 -8.03 -11.88
C TYR A 417 -15.10 -9.30 -11.32
N LEU A 418 -14.77 -10.49 -11.84
CA LEU A 418 -15.43 -11.75 -11.45
C LEU A 418 -15.16 -12.17 -10.01
N LEU A 419 -13.96 -11.89 -9.51
CA LEU A 419 -13.54 -12.27 -8.17
C LEU A 419 -13.30 -11.00 -7.35
N PRO A 420 -14.27 -10.60 -6.54
CA PRO A 420 -14.17 -9.42 -5.71
C PRO A 420 -13.18 -9.68 -4.57
N ALA A 421 -11.90 -9.40 -4.81
CA ALA A 421 -10.84 -9.60 -3.82
C ALA A 421 -11.17 -8.86 -2.51
N ASP A 422 -11.73 -7.64 -2.60
CA ASP A 422 -12.16 -6.87 -1.43
C ASP A 422 -13.26 -7.56 -0.59
N LEU A 423 -14.07 -8.42 -1.21
CA LEU A 423 -15.10 -9.19 -0.52
C LEU A 423 -14.52 -10.48 0.08
N LEU A 424 -13.60 -11.12 -0.62
CA LEU A 424 -13.09 -12.44 -0.29
C LEU A 424 -11.86 -12.39 0.63
N ALA A 425 -10.98 -11.38 0.49
CA ALA A 425 -9.75 -11.26 1.27
C ALA A 425 -9.98 -11.30 2.79
N PRO A 426 -10.94 -10.57 3.38
CA PRO A 426 -11.21 -10.68 4.81
C PRO A 426 -11.64 -12.08 5.25
N LEU A 427 -12.36 -12.81 4.40
CA LEU A 427 -12.84 -14.17 4.70
C LEU A 427 -11.70 -15.17 4.70
N TRP A 428 -10.87 -15.19 3.66
CA TRP A 428 -9.74 -16.13 3.64
C TRP A 428 -8.74 -15.83 4.74
N ARG A 429 -8.43 -14.54 5.02
CA ARG A 429 -7.47 -14.20 6.07
C ARG A 429 -7.95 -14.64 7.45
N ILE A 430 -9.22 -14.41 7.79
CA ILE A 430 -9.80 -14.87 9.05
C ILE A 430 -9.78 -16.41 9.10
N THR A 431 -10.07 -17.10 8.00
CA THR A 431 -10.01 -18.56 7.94
C THR A 431 -8.58 -19.06 8.24
N TYR A 432 -7.56 -18.46 7.60
CA TYR A 432 -6.15 -18.82 7.85
C TYR A 432 -5.69 -18.53 9.29
N LEU A 433 -6.26 -17.53 9.95
CA LEU A 433 -5.95 -17.23 11.34
C LEU A 433 -6.68 -18.17 12.31
N LEU A 434 -7.97 -18.48 12.04
CA LEU A 434 -8.80 -19.24 12.96
C LEU A 434 -8.65 -20.76 12.83
N MET A 435 -8.46 -21.31 11.63
CA MET A 435 -8.42 -22.77 11.44
C MET A 435 -7.26 -23.44 12.19
N PRO A 436 -6.01 -22.92 12.15
CA PRO A 436 -4.94 -23.50 12.96
C PRO A 436 -5.18 -23.36 14.46
N LEU A 437 -5.75 -22.25 14.92
CA LEU A 437 -6.09 -22.05 16.33
C LEU A 437 -7.15 -23.07 16.80
N LEU A 438 -8.25 -23.19 16.07
CA LEU A 438 -9.30 -24.17 16.37
C LEU A 438 -8.77 -25.60 16.32
N GLY A 439 -7.90 -25.91 15.35
CA GLY A 439 -7.23 -27.20 15.26
C GLY A 439 -6.42 -27.52 16.51
N LEU A 440 -5.63 -26.55 17.01
CA LEU A 440 -4.83 -26.73 18.22
C LEU A 440 -5.69 -26.85 19.48
N MET A 441 -6.78 -26.07 19.57
CA MET A 441 -7.68 -26.08 20.73
C MET A 441 -8.55 -27.34 20.80
N LEU A 442 -9.03 -27.82 19.67
CA LEU A 442 -10.00 -28.92 19.58
C LEU A 442 -9.37 -30.26 19.20
N GLY A 443 -8.06 -30.30 18.92
CA GLY A 443 -7.33 -31.50 18.61
C GLY A 443 -7.64 -32.11 17.24
N PHE A 444 -7.75 -31.30 16.20
CA PHE A 444 -7.92 -31.79 14.84
C PHE A 444 -7.07 -30.99 13.83
N SER A 445 -6.75 -31.60 12.70
CA SER A 445 -6.11 -30.90 11.56
C SER A 445 -7.08 -30.74 10.40
N VAL A 446 -7.00 -29.62 9.71
CA VAL A 446 -7.68 -29.40 8.43
C VAL A 446 -6.99 -30.10 7.26
N ILE A 447 -5.77 -30.61 7.49
CA ILE A 447 -4.98 -31.39 6.54
C ILE A 447 -4.67 -32.73 7.23
N SER A 448 -5.28 -33.80 6.74
CA SER A 448 -5.01 -35.16 7.25
C SER A 448 -3.87 -35.75 6.43
N ALA A 449 -2.65 -35.42 6.81
CA ALA A 449 -1.44 -35.91 6.15
C ALA A 449 -0.24 -35.85 7.09
N PRO A 450 0.73 -36.78 6.94
CA PRO A 450 1.99 -36.73 7.65
C PRO A 450 2.78 -35.45 7.32
N VAL A 451 3.56 -34.96 8.28
CA VAL A 451 4.37 -33.73 8.12
C VAL A 451 5.31 -33.80 6.93
N LEU A 452 5.90 -34.98 6.68
CA LEU A 452 6.79 -35.17 5.54
C LEU A 452 6.07 -34.98 4.20
N GLU A 453 4.83 -35.43 4.07
CA GLU A 453 4.02 -35.16 2.88
C GLU A 453 3.70 -33.67 2.75
N PHE A 454 3.34 -32.99 3.83
CA PHE A 454 3.14 -31.55 3.80
C PHE A 454 4.41 -30.83 3.37
N ILE A 455 5.58 -31.20 3.86
CA ILE A 455 6.86 -30.63 3.41
C ILE A 455 7.09 -30.91 1.92
N ALA A 456 6.79 -32.13 1.45
CA ALA A 456 7.01 -32.50 0.05
C ALA A 456 6.09 -31.79 -0.95
N TYR A 457 4.84 -31.55 -0.58
CA TYR A 457 3.84 -30.91 -1.47
C TYR A 457 3.59 -29.46 -1.14
N GLY A 458 3.41 -29.12 0.13
CA GLY A 458 3.16 -27.78 0.63
C GLY A 458 4.42 -26.90 0.63
N GLY A 459 5.58 -27.46 0.99
CA GLY A 459 6.85 -26.74 1.05
C GLY A 459 7.22 -26.05 -0.29
N PRO A 460 7.30 -26.78 -1.42
CA PRO A 460 7.54 -26.16 -2.73
C PRO A 460 6.46 -25.13 -3.13
N PHE A 461 5.20 -25.39 -2.81
CA PHE A 461 4.11 -24.46 -3.08
C PHE A 461 4.29 -23.14 -2.32
N LEU A 462 4.54 -23.21 -1.01
CA LEU A 462 4.77 -22.03 -0.18
C LEU A 462 6.02 -21.28 -0.65
N LEU A 463 7.12 -21.98 -0.92
CA LEU A 463 8.33 -21.35 -1.45
C LEU A 463 8.07 -20.63 -2.77
N ALA A 464 7.30 -21.25 -3.67
CA ALA A 464 6.88 -20.63 -4.93
C ALA A 464 6.00 -19.40 -4.68
N LEU A 465 5.02 -19.49 -3.77
CA LEU A 465 4.10 -18.40 -3.45
C LEU A 465 4.82 -17.17 -2.87
N TYR A 466 5.85 -17.38 -2.05
CA TYR A 466 6.61 -16.28 -1.43
C TYR A 466 7.68 -15.67 -2.34
N THR A 467 8.10 -16.37 -3.41
CA THR A 467 9.21 -15.92 -4.26
C THR A 467 8.79 -15.50 -5.66
N LEU A 468 7.99 -16.32 -6.35
CA LEU A 468 7.69 -16.11 -7.77
C LEU A 468 6.79 -14.90 -8.04
N PRO A 469 5.70 -14.64 -7.29
CA PRO A 469 4.88 -13.44 -7.47
C PRO A 469 5.65 -12.14 -7.25
N ASN A 470 6.59 -12.12 -6.31
CA ASN A 470 7.46 -10.96 -6.08
C ASN A 470 8.27 -10.62 -7.33
N TRP A 471 8.92 -11.61 -7.94
CA TRP A 471 9.67 -11.39 -9.19
C TRP A 471 8.75 -11.04 -10.37
N LEU A 472 7.63 -11.76 -10.54
CA LEU A 472 6.67 -11.53 -11.63
C LEU A 472 6.10 -10.11 -11.60
N SER A 473 5.80 -9.61 -10.43
CA SER A 473 5.25 -8.25 -10.25
C SER A 473 6.30 -7.13 -10.36
N GLY A 474 7.57 -7.46 -10.43
CA GLY A 474 8.60 -6.45 -10.45
C GLY A 474 9.09 -6.02 -9.08
N HIS A 475 8.96 -6.88 -8.10
CA HIS A 475 9.28 -6.65 -6.69
C HIS A 475 8.31 -5.69 -5.98
N TYR A 476 7.06 -5.64 -6.44
CA TYR A 476 5.98 -4.90 -5.78
C TYR A 476 5.07 -5.81 -4.94
N HIS A 477 5.05 -7.13 -5.18
CA HIS A 477 4.25 -8.09 -4.41
C HIS A 477 5.11 -8.76 -3.34
N HIS A 478 4.81 -8.50 -2.08
CA HIS A 478 5.51 -9.06 -0.92
C HIS A 478 4.52 -9.86 -0.08
N GLN A 479 4.48 -11.20 -0.25
CA GLN A 479 3.46 -12.05 0.37
C GLN A 479 3.33 -11.84 1.87
N PHE A 480 4.44 -11.86 2.63
CA PHE A 480 4.40 -11.65 4.08
C PHE A 480 3.78 -10.30 4.46
N TRP A 481 4.15 -9.21 3.76
CA TRP A 481 3.63 -7.87 4.05
C TRP A 481 2.18 -7.71 3.63
N MET A 482 1.78 -8.34 2.54
CA MET A 482 0.36 -8.42 2.14
C MET A 482 -0.47 -9.11 3.23
N GLU A 483 0.04 -10.19 3.83
CA GLU A 483 -0.64 -10.89 4.92
C GLU A 483 -0.72 -10.08 6.21
N VAL A 484 0.34 -9.34 6.56
CA VAL A 484 0.29 -8.36 7.68
C VAL A 484 -0.80 -7.32 7.43
N TYR A 485 -0.82 -6.77 6.21
CA TYR A 485 -1.80 -5.77 5.80
C TYR A 485 -3.24 -6.32 5.84
N GLU A 486 -3.47 -7.49 5.26
CA GLU A 486 -4.77 -8.17 5.28
C GLU A 486 -5.21 -8.48 6.72
N THR A 487 -4.26 -8.81 7.61
CA THR A 487 -4.54 -9.06 9.03
C THR A 487 -5.02 -7.79 9.74
N LEU A 488 -4.41 -6.65 9.49
CA LEU A 488 -4.86 -5.35 10.01
C LEU A 488 -6.28 -5.00 9.58
N PHE A 489 -6.63 -5.40 8.37
CA PHE A 489 -7.87 -5.03 7.71
C PHE A 489 -9.02 -6.01 7.94
N CYS A 490 -8.77 -7.32 8.16
CA CYS A 490 -9.77 -8.38 8.04
C CYS A 490 -10.97 -8.24 9.00
N PHE A 491 -10.77 -7.93 10.28
CA PHE A 491 -11.88 -7.79 11.23
C PHE A 491 -12.75 -6.57 10.98
N PRO A 492 -12.21 -5.35 10.83
CA PRO A 492 -12.99 -4.18 10.45
C PRO A 492 -13.69 -4.34 9.10
N ALA A 493 -13.02 -4.99 8.14
CA ALA A 493 -13.57 -5.27 6.82
C ALA A 493 -14.76 -6.24 6.89
N LEU A 494 -14.65 -7.33 7.66
CA LEU A 494 -15.76 -8.26 7.84
C LEU A 494 -16.97 -7.58 8.49
N ALA A 495 -16.75 -6.74 9.50
CA ALA A 495 -17.82 -5.99 10.14
C ALA A 495 -18.50 -4.99 9.19
N ARG A 496 -17.71 -4.32 8.33
CA ARG A 496 -18.23 -3.41 7.31
C ARG A 496 -18.94 -4.18 6.20
N MET A 497 -18.35 -5.27 5.71
CA MET A 497 -18.89 -6.13 4.65
C MET A 497 -20.30 -6.62 4.99
N ARG A 498 -20.53 -7.14 6.21
CA ARG A 498 -21.86 -7.56 6.66
C ARG A 498 -22.90 -6.44 6.51
N ARG A 499 -22.54 -5.20 6.89
CA ARG A 499 -23.43 -4.04 6.78
C ARG A 499 -23.69 -3.66 5.32
N VAL A 500 -22.66 -3.73 4.48
CA VAL A 500 -22.75 -3.39 3.04
C VAL A 500 -23.60 -4.41 2.30
N LEU A 501 -23.47 -5.70 2.58
CA LEU A 501 -24.28 -6.74 1.95
C LEU A 501 -25.76 -6.61 2.30
N LEU A 502 -26.09 -6.17 3.52
CA LEU A 502 -27.48 -5.92 3.96
C LEU A 502 -28.04 -4.62 3.37
N HIS A 503 -27.22 -3.56 3.31
CA HIS A 503 -27.62 -2.22 2.86
C HIS A 503 -26.52 -1.61 1.99
N PRO A 504 -26.34 -2.06 0.72
CA PRO A 504 -25.19 -1.73 -0.11
C PRO A 504 -25.00 -0.21 -0.36
N PHE A 505 -26.09 0.53 -0.47
CA PHE A 505 -26.03 1.97 -0.78
C PHE A 505 -26.06 2.89 0.46
N ARG A 506 -26.17 2.31 1.66
CA ARG A 506 -26.05 3.11 2.88
C ARG A 506 -24.58 3.48 3.12
N VAL A 507 -24.34 4.76 3.38
CA VAL A 507 -22.99 5.26 3.68
C VAL A 507 -22.62 4.94 5.12
N TYR A 508 -21.44 4.34 5.30
CA TYR A 508 -20.87 4.01 6.60
C TYR A 508 -19.49 4.67 6.75
N GLY A 509 -19.23 5.33 7.88
CA GLY A 509 -17.96 5.97 8.22
C GLY A 509 -17.83 7.42 7.78
N GLY A 510 -16.64 7.98 7.97
CA GLY A 510 -16.32 9.37 7.63
C GLY A 510 -16.42 9.67 6.13
N ILE A 511 -16.74 10.92 5.81
CA ILE A 511 -16.94 11.36 4.43
C ILE A 511 -15.61 11.70 3.76
N VAL A 512 -14.67 12.24 4.52
CA VAL A 512 -13.36 12.72 4.05
C VAL A 512 -12.29 12.18 4.98
N THR A 513 -11.18 11.75 4.41
CA THR A 513 -10.01 11.30 5.20
C THR A 513 -9.30 12.52 5.75
N ASN A 514 -9.11 12.58 7.07
CA ASN A 514 -8.36 13.66 7.69
C ASN A 514 -6.86 13.44 7.48
N LYS A 515 -6.21 14.36 6.73
CA LYS A 515 -4.79 14.30 6.42
C LYS A 515 -3.95 15.33 7.19
N ALA A 516 -4.61 16.26 7.88
CA ALA A 516 -3.97 17.41 8.52
C ALA A 516 -3.63 17.23 10.01
N VAL A 517 -3.85 16.05 10.60
CA VAL A 517 -3.65 15.84 12.03
C VAL A 517 -2.15 15.69 12.33
N ALA A 518 -1.59 16.69 13.04
CA ALA A 518 -0.31 16.52 13.71
C ALA A 518 -0.50 15.65 14.96
N GLN A 519 0.37 14.70 15.18
CA GLN A 519 0.36 13.82 16.34
C GLN A 519 1.71 13.95 17.07
N ASP A 520 1.70 14.55 18.25
CA ASP A 520 2.92 14.83 19.00
C ASP A 520 3.43 13.63 19.82
N ARG A 521 2.58 12.61 20.01
CA ARG A 521 2.90 11.45 20.87
C ARG A 521 2.53 10.14 20.19
N GLN A 522 3.25 9.10 20.55
CA GLN A 522 2.85 7.73 20.18
C GLN A 522 1.47 7.42 20.72
N ARG A 523 0.62 6.80 19.87
CA ARG A 523 -0.72 6.39 20.23
C ARG A 523 -0.97 4.96 19.81
N PHE A 524 -1.34 4.11 20.75
CA PHE A 524 -1.80 2.76 20.46
C PHE A 524 -3.30 2.75 20.20
N ASN A 525 -3.72 2.26 19.05
CA ASN A 525 -5.12 2.18 18.63
C ASN A 525 -5.81 0.93 19.18
N LEU A 526 -5.94 0.82 20.52
CA LEU A 526 -6.53 -0.35 21.18
C LEU A 526 -7.94 -0.68 20.67
N ALA A 527 -8.78 0.32 20.43
CA ALA A 527 -10.15 0.12 19.95
C ALA A 527 -10.22 -0.59 18.59
N LEU A 528 -9.21 -0.45 17.75
CA LEU A 528 -9.14 -1.10 16.44
C LEU A 528 -8.33 -2.40 16.46
N SER A 529 -7.36 -2.52 17.37
CA SER A 529 -6.43 -3.65 17.44
C SER A 529 -6.83 -4.75 18.44
N TRP A 530 -7.84 -4.52 19.30
CA TRP A 530 -8.23 -5.52 20.31
C TRP A 530 -8.57 -6.91 19.75
N PRO A 531 -9.18 -7.08 18.52
CA PRO A 531 -9.42 -8.42 18.00
C PRO A 531 -8.13 -9.16 17.67
N LEU A 532 -7.11 -8.42 17.18
CA LEU A 532 -5.78 -8.98 16.89
C LEU A 532 -5.07 -9.41 18.17
N LEU A 533 -5.14 -8.58 19.22
CA LEU A 533 -4.59 -8.91 20.54
C LEU A 533 -5.27 -10.13 21.14
N LEU A 534 -6.60 -10.19 21.09
CA LEU A 534 -7.36 -11.32 21.60
C LEU A 534 -6.98 -12.62 20.89
N LEU A 535 -6.86 -12.57 19.55
CA LEU A 535 -6.49 -13.74 18.76
C LEU A 535 -5.05 -14.17 19.04
N LEU A 536 -4.11 -13.23 19.14
CA LEU A 536 -2.74 -13.53 19.50
C LEU A 536 -2.65 -14.16 20.89
N LEU A 537 -3.36 -13.60 21.87
CA LEU A 537 -3.42 -14.15 23.21
C LEU A 537 -4.01 -15.57 23.20
N ALA A 538 -5.07 -15.81 22.43
CA ALA A 538 -5.68 -17.13 22.30
C ALA A 538 -4.71 -18.15 21.68
N ILE A 539 -3.94 -17.78 20.65
CA ILE A 539 -2.89 -18.63 20.07
C ILE A 539 -1.81 -18.94 21.10
N LEU A 540 -1.27 -17.93 21.77
CA LEU A 540 -0.21 -18.11 22.77
C LEU A 540 -0.69 -18.95 23.96
N LEU A 541 -1.91 -18.71 24.43
CA LEU A 541 -2.51 -19.45 25.53
C LEU A 541 -2.76 -20.91 25.14
N SER A 542 -3.29 -21.18 23.94
CA SER A 542 -3.52 -22.55 23.47
C SER A 542 -2.20 -23.32 23.31
N MET A 543 -1.14 -22.67 22.83
CA MET A 543 0.20 -23.25 22.77
C MET A 543 0.76 -23.51 24.18
N ALA A 544 0.59 -22.57 25.10
CA ALA A 544 1.04 -22.71 26.47
C ALA A 544 0.31 -23.87 27.18
N ILE A 545 -1.01 -23.94 27.08
CA ILE A 545 -1.81 -25.01 27.69
C ILE A 545 -1.41 -26.39 27.13
N ARG A 546 -1.21 -26.45 25.79
CA ARG A 546 -0.95 -27.74 25.15
C ARG A 546 0.49 -28.23 25.31
N TYR A 547 1.47 -27.34 25.33
CA TYR A 547 2.89 -27.73 25.34
C TYR A 547 3.66 -27.23 26.54
N LEU A 548 3.50 -25.97 26.95
CA LEU A 548 4.36 -25.36 27.96
C LEU A 548 3.99 -25.85 29.39
N LEU A 549 2.71 -25.79 29.78
CA LEU A 549 2.28 -26.16 31.11
C LEU A 549 2.48 -27.66 31.43
N PRO A 550 2.20 -28.60 30.50
CA PRO A 550 2.54 -30.00 30.69
C PRO A 550 4.04 -30.27 30.81
N ALA A 551 4.88 -29.51 30.09
CA ALA A 551 6.33 -29.67 30.19
C ALA A 551 6.90 -29.29 31.57
N PHE A 552 6.21 -28.37 32.27
CA PHE A 552 6.55 -28.00 33.66
C PHE A 552 5.73 -28.74 34.74
N ASP A 553 5.07 -29.84 34.37
CA ASP A 553 4.20 -30.65 35.27
C ASP A 553 3.06 -29.82 35.92
N LEU A 554 2.68 -28.67 35.31
CA LEU A 554 1.57 -27.85 35.79
C LEU A 554 0.21 -28.34 35.28
N LEU A 555 0.20 -29.17 34.26
CA LEU A 555 -0.97 -29.86 33.71
C LEU A 555 -0.61 -31.33 33.40
N PRO A 556 -1.61 -32.24 33.36
CA PRO A 556 -1.38 -33.61 32.93
C PRO A 556 -0.74 -33.70 31.55
N ARG A 557 0.18 -34.64 31.36
CA ARG A 557 0.82 -34.92 30.05
C ARG A 557 -0.03 -35.79 29.14
N ASP A 558 -1.16 -36.30 29.63
CA ASP A 558 -2.08 -37.17 28.88
C ASP A 558 -2.84 -36.38 27.83
N ARG A 559 -2.16 -36.05 26.76
CA ARG A 559 -2.76 -35.38 25.62
C ARG A 559 -3.01 -36.36 24.47
N VAL A 560 -4.14 -36.20 23.79
CA VAL A 560 -4.41 -36.91 22.55
C VAL A 560 -3.64 -36.22 21.43
N GLU A 561 -2.68 -36.94 20.85
CA GLU A 561 -2.02 -36.50 19.62
C GLU A 561 -2.94 -36.71 18.43
N PHE A 562 -2.85 -35.89 17.43
CA PHE A 562 -3.63 -35.99 16.20
C PHE A 562 -2.78 -35.78 14.96
N ASP A 563 -3.16 -36.41 13.86
CA ASP A 563 -2.45 -36.30 12.61
C ASP A 563 -2.39 -34.83 12.14
N GLY A 564 -1.19 -34.38 11.74
CA GLY A 564 -0.97 -33.00 11.29
C GLY A 564 -0.79 -31.96 12.39
N GLU A 565 -0.67 -32.37 13.67
CA GLU A 565 -0.48 -31.45 14.81
C GLU A 565 0.72 -30.52 14.61
N ALA A 566 1.84 -31.01 14.11
CA ALA A 566 3.03 -30.20 13.85
C ALA A 566 2.82 -29.17 12.73
N VAL A 567 2.01 -29.50 11.72
CA VAL A 567 1.61 -28.55 10.67
C VAL A 567 0.78 -27.42 11.28
N ILE A 568 -0.22 -27.78 12.11
CA ILE A 568 -1.08 -26.82 12.81
C ILE A 568 -0.25 -25.93 13.75
N LEU A 569 0.70 -26.49 14.49
CA LEU A 569 1.59 -25.73 15.36
C LEU A 569 2.45 -24.75 14.55
N SER A 570 3.04 -25.19 13.44
CA SER A 570 3.85 -24.34 12.56
C SER A 570 3.03 -23.15 12.03
N TRP A 571 1.78 -23.37 11.65
CA TRP A 571 0.87 -22.31 11.24
C TRP A 571 0.48 -21.36 12.37
N ASN A 572 0.27 -21.86 13.58
CA ASN A 572 0.02 -21.00 14.75
C ASN A 572 1.24 -20.14 15.09
N ILE A 573 2.46 -20.68 15.01
CA ILE A 573 3.71 -19.92 15.19
C ILE A 573 3.79 -18.82 14.12
N TYR A 574 3.56 -19.17 12.86
CA TYR A 574 3.57 -18.20 11.77
C TYR A 574 2.51 -17.09 11.97
N ASN A 575 1.27 -17.47 12.30
CA ASN A 575 0.19 -16.52 12.57
C ASN A 575 0.49 -15.62 13.76
N ALA A 576 1.13 -16.15 14.82
CA ALA A 576 1.57 -15.35 15.96
C ALA A 576 2.60 -14.28 15.53
N ILE A 577 3.55 -14.62 14.67
CA ILE A 577 4.52 -13.66 14.11
C ILE A 577 3.80 -12.57 13.32
N VAL A 578 2.90 -12.94 12.41
CA VAL A 578 2.15 -11.97 11.60
C VAL A 578 1.28 -11.06 12.48
N LEU A 579 0.58 -11.63 13.48
CA LEU A 579 -0.23 -10.86 14.44
C LEU A 579 0.61 -9.91 15.27
N CYS A 580 1.80 -10.33 15.74
CA CYS A 580 2.73 -9.46 16.44
C CYS A 580 3.11 -8.24 15.60
N VAL A 581 3.50 -8.47 14.35
CA VAL A 581 3.86 -7.38 13.43
C VAL A 581 2.66 -6.47 13.16
N ALA A 582 1.47 -7.05 12.96
CA ALA A 582 0.24 -6.27 12.76
C ALA A 582 -0.11 -5.42 14.00
N VAL A 583 0.01 -5.97 15.21
CA VAL A 583 -0.21 -5.21 16.46
C VAL A 583 0.79 -4.07 16.62
N LEU A 584 2.07 -4.30 16.29
CA LEU A 584 3.10 -3.24 16.30
C LEU A 584 2.77 -2.13 15.29
N ALA A 585 2.27 -2.47 14.11
CA ALA A 585 1.82 -1.50 13.12
C ALA A 585 0.62 -0.64 13.58
N CYS A 586 -0.14 -1.08 14.60
CA CYS A 586 -1.22 -0.28 15.21
C CYS A 586 -0.72 0.81 16.19
N ILE A 587 0.58 0.92 16.43
CA ILE A 587 1.17 1.96 17.27
C ILE A 587 1.55 3.14 16.40
N ASP A 588 0.65 4.12 16.29
CA ASP A 588 0.91 5.32 15.51
C ASP A 588 2.10 6.09 16.08
N GLN A 589 3.08 6.35 15.23
CA GLN A 589 4.26 7.13 15.58
C GLN A 589 3.95 8.63 15.53
N PRO A 590 4.68 9.47 16.29
CA PRO A 590 4.53 10.90 16.21
C PRO A 590 4.77 11.41 14.79
N VAL A 591 3.90 12.30 14.35
CA VAL A 591 4.01 13.01 13.07
C VAL A 591 4.04 14.49 13.38
N PRO A 592 5.22 15.12 13.45
CA PRO A 592 5.33 16.55 13.71
C PRO A 592 4.65 17.36 12.60
N ALA A 593 4.17 18.55 12.95
CA ALA A 593 3.53 19.47 12.00
C ALA A 593 4.43 19.82 10.80
N ALA A 594 5.76 19.82 11.03
CA ALA A 594 6.80 20.04 10.01
C ALA A 594 7.30 18.74 9.36
N ALA A 595 6.49 17.66 9.35
CA ALA A 595 6.91 16.35 8.87
C ALA A 595 7.20 16.28 7.37
N ASP A 596 6.73 17.23 6.59
CA ASP A 596 6.90 17.24 5.14
C ASP A 596 8.23 17.89 4.75
N CYS A 597 9.34 17.30 5.20
CA CYS A 597 10.68 17.70 4.86
C CYS A 597 11.20 16.89 3.67
N PHE A 598 11.63 17.57 2.63
CA PHE A 598 12.12 16.95 1.40
C PHE A 598 13.65 17.05 1.30
N PRO A 599 14.34 16.02 0.81
CA PRO A 599 15.80 16.03 0.65
C PRO A 599 16.22 16.89 -0.56
N ILE A 600 15.93 18.17 -0.49
CA ILE A 600 16.27 19.16 -1.52
C ILE A 600 17.65 19.75 -1.18
N GLN A 601 18.64 19.45 -2.03
CA GLN A 601 20.00 19.92 -1.89
C GLN A 601 20.21 21.17 -2.75
N GLN A 602 20.34 22.34 -2.10
CA GLN A 602 20.62 23.61 -2.74
C GLN A 602 21.81 24.27 -2.04
N VAL A 603 22.69 24.86 -2.84
CA VAL A 603 23.75 25.71 -2.28
C VAL A 603 23.09 26.94 -1.69
N ALA A 604 23.40 27.20 -0.42
CA ALA A 604 22.76 28.27 0.31
C ALA A 604 23.78 29.11 1.09
N ARG A 605 23.49 30.39 1.17
CA ARG A 605 24.22 31.37 1.98
C ARG A 605 23.30 31.85 3.10
N LEU A 606 23.74 31.67 4.34
CA LEU A 606 23.04 32.15 5.54
C LEU A 606 23.70 33.44 6.01
N ASP A 607 23.00 34.56 5.95
CA ASP A 607 23.44 35.87 6.41
C ASP A 607 22.85 36.18 7.80
N LEU A 608 23.70 36.34 8.81
CA LEU A 608 23.35 36.66 10.19
C LEU A 608 24.01 38.01 10.59
N GLY A 609 23.43 39.12 10.17
CA GLY A 609 24.00 40.43 10.36
C GLY A 609 25.35 40.57 9.62
N GLU A 610 26.45 40.74 10.37
CA GLU A 610 27.81 40.89 9.78
C GLU A 610 28.47 39.54 9.42
N THR A 611 27.91 38.41 9.87
CA THR A 611 28.49 37.08 9.61
C THR A 611 27.71 36.35 8.53
N CYS A 612 28.44 35.71 7.62
CA CYS A 612 27.83 34.84 6.63
C CYS A 612 28.38 33.41 6.68
N PHE A 613 27.54 32.43 6.45
CA PHE A 613 27.88 31.03 6.44
C PHE A 613 27.41 30.40 5.12
N TRP A 614 28.27 29.57 4.53
CA TRP A 614 27.95 28.80 3.34
C TRP A 614 27.60 27.37 3.73
N GLY A 615 26.65 26.81 3.02
CA GLY A 615 26.25 25.43 3.26
C GLY A 615 25.42 24.88 2.11
N ILE A 616 24.98 23.63 2.30
CA ILE A 616 24.05 22.95 1.38
C ILE A 616 22.83 22.55 2.20
N THR A 617 21.64 22.86 1.70
CA THR A 617 20.41 22.36 2.33
C THR A 617 20.39 20.85 2.26
N ARG A 618 20.14 20.17 3.39
CA ARG A 618 19.94 18.73 3.44
C ARG A 618 18.47 18.38 3.29
N MET A 619 17.64 19.13 4.00
CA MET A 619 16.19 19.00 4.01
C MET A 619 15.55 20.38 3.95
N LEU A 620 14.45 20.47 3.22
CA LEU A 620 13.66 21.69 3.06
C LEU A 620 12.17 21.36 3.25
N SER A 621 11.48 22.17 4.05
CA SER A 621 10.02 22.10 4.22
C SER A 621 9.40 23.49 4.07
N GLU A 622 8.08 23.59 4.17
CA GLU A 622 7.38 24.88 4.15
C GLU A 622 7.75 25.78 5.33
N ASP A 623 8.15 25.19 6.47
CA ASP A 623 8.37 25.90 7.72
C ASP A 623 9.80 25.74 8.28
N ALA A 624 10.65 24.88 7.70
CA ALA A 624 11.97 24.56 8.24
C ALA A 624 13.01 24.21 7.18
N VAL A 625 14.27 24.43 7.51
CA VAL A 625 15.43 24.05 6.68
C VAL A 625 16.46 23.38 7.56
N LEU A 626 17.05 22.28 7.11
CA LEU A 626 18.24 21.68 7.66
C LEU A 626 19.40 22.02 6.73
N LEU A 627 20.33 22.85 7.23
CA LEU A 627 21.47 23.40 6.48
C LEU A 627 22.77 22.77 6.97
N ASP A 628 23.46 22.02 6.12
CA ASP A 628 24.81 21.53 6.39
C ASP A 628 25.82 22.63 6.09
N LEU A 629 26.55 23.09 7.13
CA LEU A 629 27.54 24.10 6.95
C LEU A 629 28.83 23.55 6.34
N GLN A 630 29.45 24.31 5.45
CA GLN A 630 30.74 23.98 4.85
C GLN A 630 31.88 23.96 5.90
N SER A 631 31.81 24.83 6.91
CA SER A 631 32.80 24.91 7.99
C SER A 631 32.08 24.93 9.34
N ARG A 632 32.69 24.30 10.35
CA ARG A 632 32.18 24.37 11.72
C ARG A 632 32.35 25.80 12.26
N PRO A 633 31.27 26.45 12.72
CA PRO A 633 31.40 27.72 13.43
C PRO A 633 32.14 27.49 14.79
N GLY A 634 32.99 28.40 15.20
CA GLY A 634 33.71 28.31 16.49
C GLY A 634 32.78 28.40 17.70
N ALA A 635 31.64 29.10 17.56
CA ALA A 635 30.53 29.13 18.51
C ALA A 635 29.21 28.90 17.75
N MET A 636 28.21 28.34 18.45
CA MET A 636 26.91 28.13 17.85
C MET A 636 26.29 29.47 17.42
N PRO A 637 26.01 29.69 16.13
CA PRO A 637 25.31 30.88 15.70
C PRO A 637 23.88 30.87 16.24
N THR A 638 23.42 32.04 16.69
CA THR A 638 22.08 32.25 17.23
C THR A 638 21.47 33.48 16.58
N GLY A 639 20.14 33.54 16.53
CA GLY A 639 19.44 34.72 16.05
C GLY A 639 18.59 34.48 14.80
N VAL A 640 18.28 35.58 14.15
CA VAL A 640 17.49 35.63 12.90
C VAL A 640 18.34 36.12 11.76
N GLY A 641 18.06 35.67 10.55
CA GLY A 641 18.83 36.06 9.39
C GLY A 641 18.08 35.74 8.09
N GLN A 642 18.82 35.87 6.98
CA GLN A 642 18.32 35.54 5.64
C GLN A 642 19.08 34.34 5.08
N LEU A 643 18.36 33.34 4.63
CA LEU A 643 18.92 32.21 3.90
C LEU A 643 18.68 32.42 2.42
N GLN A 644 19.75 32.64 1.67
CA GLN A 644 19.68 32.77 0.21
C GLN A 644 19.96 31.42 -0.44
N LEU A 645 18.97 30.85 -1.12
CA LEU A 645 19.14 29.68 -2.00
C LEU A 645 19.62 30.21 -3.37
N LEU A 646 20.81 29.81 -3.80
CA LEU A 646 21.41 30.38 -5.04
C LEU A 646 20.61 30.00 -6.28
N GLU A 647 20.12 28.78 -6.34
CA GLU A 647 19.18 28.30 -7.35
C GLU A 647 17.89 27.89 -6.64
N PRO A 648 16.77 28.54 -6.86
CA PRO A 648 16.35 29.49 -7.91
C PRO A 648 16.51 30.99 -7.57
N GLY A 649 17.41 31.37 -6.67
CA GLY A 649 17.57 32.78 -6.25
C GLY A 649 16.58 33.23 -5.19
N LEU A 650 16.13 32.28 -4.33
CA LEU A 650 15.10 32.51 -3.33
C LEU A 650 15.73 32.93 -1.99
N SER A 651 15.25 34.02 -1.40
CA SER A 651 15.64 34.48 -0.07
C SER A 651 14.57 34.14 0.96
N LEU A 652 14.97 33.43 2.01
CA LEU A 652 14.10 32.93 3.09
C LEU A 652 14.45 33.62 4.40
N PRO A 653 13.52 34.32 5.06
CA PRO A 653 13.75 34.82 6.41
C PRO A 653 13.74 33.64 7.39
N VAL A 654 14.85 33.44 8.11
CA VAL A 654 15.02 32.27 8.97
C VAL A 654 15.43 32.65 10.40
N ALA A 655 15.08 31.76 11.35
CA ALA A 655 15.58 31.83 12.73
C ALA A 655 16.25 30.50 13.08
N ILE A 656 17.40 30.56 13.72
CA ILE A 656 18.13 29.37 14.17
C ILE A 656 17.40 28.77 15.37
N LYS A 657 17.05 27.48 15.29
CA LYS A 657 16.40 26.71 16.35
C LYS A 657 17.32 25.76 17.08
N GLY A 658 18.37 25.29 16.42
CA GLY A 658 19.30 24.35 17.01
C GLY A 658 20.41 23.93 16.04
N GLN A 659 21.29 23.09 16.52
CA GLN A 659 22.37 22.49 15.74
C GLN A 659 22.40 20.98 16.00
N GLN A 660 22.54 20.22 14.96
CA GLN A 660 22.71 18.77 15.00
C GLN A 660 24.00 18.38 14.27
N GLY A 661 25.09 18.23 15.00
CA GLY A 661 26.40 17.99 14.39
C GLY A 661 26.91 19.23 13.62
N GLN A 662 27.06 19.11 12.30
CA GLN A 662 27.40 20.22 11.39
C GLN A 662 26.18 20.91 10.80
N ALA A 663 24.98 20.35 11.00
CA ALA A 663 23.74 20.86 10.41
C ALA A 663 23.08 21.87 11.36
N LEU A 664 22.67 23.03 10.82
CA LEU A 664 21.80 23.97 11.48
C LEU A 664 20.35 23.70 11.21
N GLN A 665 19.55 23.68 12.25
CA GLN A 665 18.09 23.66 12.15
C GLN A 665 17.58 25.10 12.11
N LEU A 666 16.97 25.46 11.00
CA LEU A 666 16.42 26.79 10.76
C LEU A 666 14.90 26.67 10.65
N SER A 667 14.16 27.58 11.29
CA SER A 667 12.72 27.77 11.03
C SER A 667 12.52 28.93 10.07
N ILE A 668 11.71 28.75 9.05
CA ILE A 668 11.31 29.82 8.13
C ILE A 668 10.27 30.70 8.83
N ARG A 669 10.44 32.01 8.75
CA ARG A 669 9.52 32.99 9.33
C ARG A 669 8.56 33.46 8.26
N SER A 670 7.27 33.56 8.62
CA SER A 670 6.25 34.10 7.71
C SER A 670 6.25 35.64 7.81
N ASP A 671 7.16 36.32 7.13
CA ASP A 671 7.18 37.77 7.02
C ASP A 671 6.51 38.20 5.71
N GLU A 672 5.91 39.41 5.66
CA GLU A 672 5.19 39.92 4.47
C GLU A 672 6.05 40.06 3.20
N SER A 673 7.37 40.09 3.34
CA SER A 673 8.35 40.21 2.25
C SER A 673 8.75 38.88 1.61
N PHE A 674 8.21 37.77 2.09
CA PHE A 674 8.65 36.43 1.69
C PHE A 674 7.79 35.86 0.57
N ASP A 675 8.41 35.48 -0.57
CA ASP A 675 7.72 34.79 -1.66
C ASP A 675 7.49 33.31 -1.34
N ARG A 676 6.42 33.05 -0.59
CA ARG A 676 5.99 31.70 -0.24
C ARG A 676 5.65 30.88 -1.52
N SER A 677 5.17 31.53 -2.55
CA SER A 677 4.81 30.85 -3.80
C SER A 677 6.04 30.26 -4.48
N ALA A 678 7.17 30.96 -4.47
CA ALA A 678 8.44 30.46 -4.99
C ALA A 678 8.96 29.26 -4.17
N LEU A 679 8.84 29.32 -2.83
CA LEU A 679 9.21 28.19 -1.97
C LEU A 679 8.36 26.96 -2.26
N LEU A 680 7.03 27.09 -2.33
CA LEU A 680 6.12 25.99 -2.60
C LEU A 680 6.37 25.38 -4.00
N ARG A 681 6.66 26.20 -5.00
CA ARG A 681 7.06 25.71 -6.32
C ARG A 681 8.38 24.93 -6.25
N LEU A 682 9.38 25.44 -5.53
CA LEU A 682 10.65 24.73 -5.34
C LEU A 682 10.44 23.37 -4.67
N ILE A 683 9.63 23.32 -3.61
CA ILE A 683 9.39 22.09 -2.85
C ILE A 683 8.59 21.08 -3.66
N TYR A 684 7.48 21.49 -4.25
CA TYR A 684 6.46 20.55 -4.79
C TYR A 684 6.47 20.39 -6.32
N SER A 685 7.24 21.20 -7.05
CA SER A 685 7.33 21.10 -8.52
C SER A 685 8.74 20.77 -9.01
N SER A 686 9.69 20.47 -8.12
CA SER A 686 11.03 20.11 -8.55
C SER A 686 11.19 18.61 -8.70
N GLN A 687 11.77 18.16 -9.79
CA GLN A 687 12.01 16.73 -10.08
C GLN A 687 13.04 16.07 -9.14
N HIS A 688 13.70 16.85 -8.27
CA HIS A 688 14.84 16.40 -7.48
C HIS A 688 14.50 15.34 -6.39
N TRP A 689 13.25 15.21 -6.00
CA TRP A 689 12.82 14.32 -4.91
C TRP A 689 11.78 13.29 -5.32
N PHE A 690 11.44 13.22 -6.62
CA PHE A 690 10.62 12.14 -7.16
C PHE A 690 11.39 10.82 -7.06
N HIS A 691 11.12 10.08 -6.01
CA HIS A 691 11.74 8.77 -5.82
C HIS A 691 11.00 7.72 -6.66
N ALA A 692 11.77 6.95 -7.43
CA ALA A 692 11.22 5.75 -8.04
C ALA A 692 10.61 4.84 -6.95
N PRO A 693 9.46 4.20 -7.21
CA PRO A 693 8.86 3.26 -6.28
C PRO A 693 9.88 2.21 -5.84
N ARG A 694 9.93 1.93 -4.56
CA ARG A 694 10.95 1.05 -3.98
C ARG A 694 10.70 -0.39 -4.37
N ARG A 695 11.77 -1.11 -4.59
CA ARG A 695 11.76 -2.50 -5.03
C ARG A 695 12.70 -3.29 -4.15
N LEU A 696 12.15 -4.11 -3.27
CA LEU A 696 12.93 -4.95 -2.37
C LEU A 696 12.45 -6.39 -2.46
N SER A 697 13.37 -7.34 -2.30
CA SER A 697 12.93 -8.72 -2.08
C SER A 697 12.27 -8.85 -0.70
N SER A 698 11.33 -9.79 -0.56
CA SER A 698 10.68 -10.04 0.73
C SER A 698 11.69 -10.41 1.82
N ALA A 699 12.76 -11.10 1.46
CA ALA A 699 13.84 -11.45 2.39
C ALA A 699 14.62 -10.22 2.86
N ASP A 700 14.97 -9.30 1.94
CA ASP A 700 15.69 -8.07 2.30
C ASP A 700 14.81 -7.17 3.19
N ALA A 701 13.51 -7.09 2.91
CA ALA A 701 12.55 -6.33 3.71
C ALA A 701 12.42 -6.93 5.14
N LEU A 702 12.36 -8.26 5.26
CA LEU A 702 12.33 -8.93 6.56
C LEU A 702 13.65 -8.71 7.33
N LEU A 703 14.79 -8.87 6.67
CA LEU A 703 16.09 -8.63 7.29
C LEU A 703 16.26 -7.18 7.74
N ALA A 704 15.78 -6.22 6.95
CA ALA A 704 15.81 -4.82 7.29
C ALA A 704 14.93 -4.53 8.51
N TRP A 705 13.73 -5.14 8.58
CA TRP A 705 12.87 -5.03 9.75
C TRP A 705 13.53 -5.65 10.99
N LEU A 706 14.09 -6.85 10.90
CA LEU A 706 14.84 -7.47 12.01
C LEU A 706 16.01 -6.59 12.47
N ARG A 707 16.76 -6.00 11.53
CA ARG A 707 17.84 -5.07 11.86
C ARG A 707 17.34 -3.79 12.53
N SER A 708 16.19 -3.25 12.13
CA SER A 708 15.59 -2.06 12.75
C SER A 708 15.20 -2.28 14.22
N LEU A 709 14.86 -3.53 14.60
CA LEU A 709 14.57 -3.92 15.98
C LEU A 709 15.84 -3.89 16.87
N TRP A 710 17.01 -4.18 16.31
CA TRP A 710 18.29 -4.27 17.04
C TRP A 710 19.13 -2.99 16.94
N ARG A 711 19.03 -2.28 15.83
CA ARG A 711 19.77 -1.04 15.59
C ARG A 711 18.81 -0.06 14.92
N PRO A 712 18.25 0.90 15.68
CA PRO A 712 17.48 1.98 15.05
C PRO A 712 18.34 2.64 13.99
N ASP A 713 17.91 2.60 12.75
CA ASP A 713 18.68 3.10 11.60
C ASP A 713 18.98 4.58 11.81
N PRO A 714 20.26 5.01 11.79
CA PRO A 714 20.60 6.42 11.85
C PRO A 714 20.01 7.24 10.68
N LEU A 715 19.53 6.57 9.60
CA LEU A 715 18.77 7.22 8.52
C LEU A 715 17.38 7.68 8.99
N LEU A 716 16.75 7.00 9.96
CA LEU A 716 15.52 7.45 10.60
C LEU A 716 15.75 8.70 11.47
N ARG A 717 16.97 8.96 11.91
CA ARG A 717 17.37 10.22 12.56
C ARG A 717 17.54 11.38 11.57
N ARG A 718 17.48 11.14 10.25
CA ARG A 718 17.67 12.19 9.23
C ARG A 718 16.35 12.84 8.80
N SER A 719 15.20 12.25 9.14
CA SER A 719 13.87 12.79 8.82
C SER A 719 13.23 13.59 9.98
N THR A 720 13.88 13.66 11.11
CA THR A 720 13.52 14.53 12.24
C THR A 720 14.64 15.57 12.40
#